data_8e660939df36fcf9bb4d05f6f158f53b
#
_entry.id   8e660939df36fcf9bb4d05f6f158f53b
#
_cell.length_a   1.000
_cell.length_b   1.000
_cell.length_c   1.000
_cell.angle_alpha   90.00
_cell.angle_beta   90.00
_cell.angle_gamma   90.00
#
_symmetry.space_group_name_H-M   'P 1'
#
loop_
_entity.id
_entity.type
_entity.pdbx_description
1 polymer ?
#
loop_
_entity_poly.entity_id
_entity_poly.type
_entity_poly.pdbx_seq_one_letter_code
_entity_poly.pdbx_strand_id
1 'polypeptide(L)'
;VGVNLTLVKEMIVLSQPWYFPRISSKDQEFLTFDGWVDGNDGISRERVIKITNEWKVKARESAEFISQSRTTKYDINSPIGRFNASHNNPEAFVELLEKYGFAFKKNGFANGAPAYRLLAPNSSSGEPGMVVYQGRDDGRWLVASHHGSYPLPKPCLDYFALYQLLEHGNDMRKALSSLRKAPLFVRDDEIQLSADDLLLTQGKPTQDKIAVVFEHTFAGQFLYDHTSNNWMKWNGCCWVDDPIGSTFNLIRKLSRFHNSDGKPAPASANFVAGVEKMARHSDVFAATKSEFDRDHYLLNTPDGVVDLRTNTRRDAQREDRLTKITNVGPKSAGGERFLQFMREITCGDEELIRFHQVSLGACLSGAKGGHWMLFWIGGGRNGKNTLGDLVDHILGTYSSKIPANTLMAKNFEGHPTEIAQLQGLRLATSSEVNEGDFWHESRINELTGDATAKARYMRCDFFEFELTHKHLIYGNHRPQIRSATDALKSRIKLVPFRASFVGKEQIDLPEKLREEAGFVLGWLLEGHAFWLANGRKLPTCKAVAAESSDYFASQSTIDAWIEDRTVPANNQEQAASNWVLMGDLYEDFSGWKKRRGESPLSQVRFAESMKGKYETKKSNGSRVCGIRLQCVTTYAAFIEADDYEIDF
;
A
#
# COMPACT_ATOMS: atom_id res chain seq x y z
N VAL A 1 -31.97 6.58 31.38
CA VAL A 1 -31.08 5.40 31.40
C VAL A 1 -29.92 5.77 32.31
N GLY A 2 -29.97 5.28 33.58
CA GLY A 2 -28.95 5.58 34.56
C GLY A 2 -27.63 4.89 34.21
N VAL A 3 -26.58 5.67 34.03
CA VAL A 3 -25.22 5.14 33.93
C VAL A 3 -24.62 5.22 35.32
N ASN A 4 -24.43 4.06 35.96
CA ASN A 4 -23.67 3.96 37.22
C ASN A 4 -22.18 4.20 36.88
N LEU A 5 -21.70 5.38 37.20
CA LEU A 5 -20.27 5.71 37.19
C LEU A 5 -19.68 5.33 38.54
N THR A 6 -18.98 4.24 38.63
CA THR A 6 -18.12 3.91 39.79
C THR A 6 -16.86 4.74 39.66
N LEU A 7 -16.77 5.81 40.44
CA LEU A 7 -15.53 6.59 40.58
C LEU A 7 -14.51 5.77 41.36
N VAL A 8 -13.44 5.36 40.69
CA VAL A 8 -12.32 4.69 41.34
C VAL A 8 -11.58 5.69 42.22
N LYS A 9 -11.20 5.27 43.43
CA LYS A 9 -10.51 6.08 44.46
C LYS A 9 -9.31 6.89 43.94
N GLU A 10 -8.71 6.43 42.85
CA GLU A 10 -7.57 7.04 42.15
C GLU A 10 -7.92 8.28 41.32
N MET A 11 -9.21 8.56 41.07
CA MET A 11 -9.66 9.76 40.34
C MET A 11 -9.76 11.02 41.20
N ILE A 12 -9.51 10.92 42.50
CA ILE A 12 -9.62 12.04 43.48
C ILE A 12 -8.25 12.60 43.86
N VAL A 13 -7.22 12.42 43.04
CA VAL A 13 -5.96 13.13 43.26
C VAL A 13 -6.04 14.45 42.49
N LEU A 14 -6.44 15.51 43.21
CA LEU A 14 -6.64 16.88 42.73
C LEU A 14 -5.40 17.56 42.10
N SER A 15 -4.29 16.86 41.96
CA SER A 15 -3.03 17.39 41.43
C SER A 15 -2.72 16.97 39.96
N GLN A 16 -3.60 16.23 39.31
CA GLN A 16 -3.36 15.84 37.91
C GLN A 16 -4.50 16.29 36.99
N PRO A 17 -4.33 17.38 36.23
CA PRO A 17 -5.37 17.89 35.30
C PRO A 17 -5.62 17.05 34.04
N TRP A 18 -5.14 15.82 33.98
CA TRP A 18 -5.04 15.02 32.74
C TRP A 18 -6.15 13.96 32.55
N TYR A 19 -7.07 13.78 33.49
CA TYR A 19 -8.06 12.70 33.50
C TYR A 19 -9.51 13.13 33.31
N PHE A 20 -9.78 14.18 32.56
CA PHE A 20 -11.16 14.47 32.16
C PHE A 20 -11.45 13.91 30.79
N PRO A 21 -12.57 13.17 30.61
CA PRO A 21 -12.98 12.69 29.29
C PRO A 21 -13.24 13.89 28.37
N ARG A 22 -12.77 13.79 27.11
CA ARG A 22 -13.05 14.79 26.08
C ARG A 22 -14.54 14.78 25.78
N ILE A 23 -15.22 15.91 26.03
CA ILE A 23 -16.58 16.14 25.56
C ILE A 23 -16.49 16.57 24.09
N SER A 24 -16.98 15.73 23.18
CA SER A 24 -16.79 15.91 21.73
C SER A 24 -18.02 16.39 20.96
N SER A 25 -19.11 16.86 21.60
CA SER A 25 -20.25 17.38 20.85
C SER A 25 -20.95 18.54 21.54
N LYS A 26 -21.60 19.40 20.74
CA LYS A 26 -22.26 20.63 21.15
C LYS A 26 -23.59 20.46 21.91
N ASP A 27 -24.10 19.22 22.03
CA ASP A 27 -25.49 18.96 22.47
C ASP A 27 -25.58 18.03 23.70
N GLN A 28 -24.57 18.01 24.57
CA GLN A 28 -24.68 17.24 25.81
C GLN A 28 -25.14 18.12 26.97
N GLU A 29 -26.36 17.85 27.45
CA GLU A 29 -26.87 18.32 28.73
C GLU A 29 -25.98 17.80 29.86
N PHE A 30 -25.66 18.70 30.81
CA PHE A 30 -24.81 18.36 31.93
C PHE A 30 -25.49 17.38 32.86
N LEU A 31 -24.80 16.25 33.14
CA LEU A 31 -25.20 15.31 34.18
C LEU A 31 -25.21 16.01 35.55
N THR A 32 -26.37 16.15 36.15
CA THR A 32 -26.53 16.50 37.56
C THR A 32 -26.29 15.25 38.39
N PHE A 33 -25.37 15.31 39.32
CA PHE A 33 -25.16 14.26 40.33
C PHE A 33 -26.28 14.31 41.35
N ASP A 34 -27.27 13.42 41.22
CA ASP A 34 -28.22 13.13 42.27
C ASP A 34 -27.80 11.88 43.04
N GLY A 35 -27.49 12.06 44.28
CA GLY A 35 -27.23 10.98 45.23
C GLY A 35 -25.76 10.75 45.53
N TRP A 36 -25.34 11.16 46.67
CA TRP A 36 -24.06 10.82 47.26
C TRP A 36 -24.12 10.35 48.70
N VAL A 37 -23.53 9.34 48.79
CA VAL A 37 -23.00 8.36 49.70
C VAL A 37 -22.56 8.92 51.06
N ASP A 38 -23.01 8.24 52.07
CA ASP A 38 -22.57 8.27 53.44
C ASP A 38 -21.08 8.06 53.61
N GLY A 39 -20.42 9.10 53.97
CA GLY A 39 -19.11 9.10 54.60
C GLY A 39 -19.01 10.28 55.49
N ASN A 40 -18.54 10.13 56.68
CA ASN A 40 -18.60 11.00 57.83
C ASN A 40 -18.01 12.42 57.70
N ASP A 41 -17.66 12.89 56.49
CA ASP A 41 -17.25 14.26 56.22
C ASP A 41 -17.93 14.78 54.96
N GLY A 42 -19.26 14.87 54.98
CA GLY A 42 -20.10 15.29 53.86
C GLY A 42 -19.80 16.70 53.36
N ILE A 43 -19.29 16.80 52.17
CA ILE A 43 -19.24 18.06 51.41
C ILE A 43 -20.69 18.40 51.02
N SER A 44 -21.21 19.55 51.51
CA SER A 44 -22.58 19.95 51.20
C SER A 44 -22.76 20.15 49.69
N ARG A 45 -23.99 19.85 49.18
CA ARG A 45 -24.38 20.06 47.77
C ARG A 45 -24.02 21.48 47.27
N GLU A 46 -24.18 22.49 48.13
CA GLU A 46 -23.82 23.89 47.81
C GLU A 46 -22.33 24.07 47.60
N ARG A 47 -21.50 23.38 48.38
CA ARG A 47 -20.04 23.43 48.24
C ARG A 47 -19.56 22.73 46.99
N VAL A 48 -20.21 21.61 46.58
CA VAL A 48 -19.96 20.94 45.32
C VAL A 48 -20.35 21.82 44.14
N ILE A 49 -21.53 22.47 44.19
CA ILE A 49 -21.98 23.40 43.15
C ILE A 49 -21.03 24.60 43.07
N LYS A 50 -20.57 25.13 44.19
CA LYS A 50 -19.60 26.24 44.21
C LYS A 50 -18.27 25.84 43.59
N ILE A 51 -17.71 24.68 43.97
CA ILE A 51 -16.48 24.13 43.39
C ILE A 51 -16.67 23.87 41.90
N THR A 52 -17.79 23.29 41.51
CA THR A 52 -18.07 22.99 40.08
C THR A 52 -18.19 24.27 39.26
N ASN A 53 -18.78 25.31 39.79
CA ASN A 53 -18.89 26.61 39.12
C ASN A 53 -17.54 27.34 39.04
N GLU A 54 -16.75 27.32 40.11
CA GLU A 54 -15.38 27.82 40.08
C GLU A 54 -14.50 27.06 39.09
N TRP A 55 -14.68 25.75 38.99
CA TRP A 55 -14.03 24.94 37.99
C TRP A 55 -14.51 25.21 36.56
N LYS A 56 -15.81 25.44 36.35
CA LYS A 56 -16.35 25.84 35.05
C LYS A 56 -15.77 27.16 34.56
N VAL A 57 -15.58 28.12 35.48
CA VAL A 57 -14.91 29.40 35.15
C VAL A 57 -13.45 29.16 34.83
N LYS A 58 -12.70 28.42 35.67
CA LYS A 58 -11.30 28.05 35.39
C LYS A 58 -11.12 27.19 34.16
N ALA A 59 -12.04 26.25 33.88
CA ALA A 59 -12.00 25.43 32.69
C ALA A 59 -12.32 26.23 31.41
N ARG A 60 -13.20 27.25 31.50
CA ARG A 60 -13.42 28.19 30.38
C ARG A 60 -12.22 29.09 30.16
N GLU A 61 -11.64 29.65 31.22
CA GLU A 61 -10.40 30.42 31.13
C GLU A 61 -9.25 29.60 30.61
N SER A 62 -9.12 28.31 31.03
CA SER A 62 -8.14 27.38 30.51
C SER A 62 -8.43 26.96 29.05
N ALA A 63 -9.69 26.77 28.66
CA ALA A 63 -10.08 26.45 27.29
C ALA A 63 -9.90 27.65 26.35
N GLU A 64 -10.22 28.87 26.79
CA GLU A 64 -9.90 30.10 26.08
C GLU A 64 -8.39 30.33 26.00
N PHE A 65 -7.66 30.06 27.06
CA PHE A 65 -6.21 30.11 27.09
C PHE A 65 -5.56 29.06 26.22
N ILE A 66 -6.10 27.82 26.20
CA ILE A 66 -5.67 26.74 25.28
C ILE A 66 -6.06 27.05 23.83
N SER A 67 -7.21 27.68 23.58
CA SER A 67 -7.59 28.11 22.23
C SER A 67 -6.73 29.26 21.69
N GLN A 68 -6.30 30.16 22.59
CA GLN A 68 -5.34 31.23 22.29
C GLN A 68 -3.89 30.74 22.27
N SER A 69 -3.58 29.62 22.94
CA SER A 69 -2.24 29.02 23.04
C SER A 69 -1.97 27.91 22.03
N ARG A 70 -2.83 27.68 21.05
CA ARG A 70 -2.43 26.89 19.89
C ARG A 70 -1.20 27.57 19.31
N THR A 71 -0.04 26.91 19.47
CA THR A 71 1.20 27.31 18.82
C THR A 71 0.85 27.66 17.39
N THR A 72 1.10 28.90 17.03
CA THR A 72 0.79 29.43 15.68
C THR A 72 1.40 28.44 14.70
N LYS A 73 0.59 27.70 13.94
CA LYS A 73 1.10 26.85 12.86
C LYS A 73 1.65 27.81 11.83
N TYR A 74 2.93 28.04 11.89
CA TYR A 74 3.61 28.75 10.83
C TYR A 74 3.55 27.90 9.56
N ASP A 75 3.26 28.55 8.45
CA ASP A 75 3.42 27.91 7.14
C ASP A 75 4.84 27.33 7.08
N ILE A 76 4.96 26.04 6.79
CA ILE A 76 6.24 25.33 6.71
C ILE A 76 7.20 26.01 5.73
N ASN A 77 6.67 26.74 4.74
CA ASN A 77 7.44 27.52 3.78
C ASN A 77 7.81 28.94 4.30
N SER A 78 7.30 29.35 5.45
CA SER A 78 7.72 30.61 6.08
C SER A 78 9.13 30.48 6.69
N PRO A 79 9.88 31.59 6.83
CA PRO A 79 11.17 31.55 7.53
C PRO A 79 11.11 30.90 8.90
N ILE A 80 10.08 31.18 9.66
CA ILE A 80 9.87 30.59 11.00
C ILE A 80 9.53 29.09 10.90
N GLY A 81 8.65 28.71 9.96
CA GLY A 81 8.27 27.31 9.76
C GLY A 81 9.46 26.44 9.39
N ARG A 82 10.33 26.93 8.52
CA ARG A 82 11.58 26.23 8.14
C ARG A 82 12.58 26.13 9.29
N PHE A 83 12.74 27.19 10.05
CA PHE A 83 13.60 27.17 11.23
C PHE A 83 13.13 26.14 12.26
N ASN A 84 11.84 26.10 12.51
CA ASN A 84 11.26 25.09 13.36
C ASN A 84 11.45 23.67 12.79
N ALA A 85 11.32 23.49 11.48
CA ALA A 85 11.51 22.20 10.85
C ALA A 85 12.97 21.70 10.92
N SER A 86 13.94 22.59 10.69
CA SER A 86 15.38 22.23 10.77
C SER A 86 15.86 21.91 12.18
N HIS A 87 15.15 22.38 13.23
CA HIS A 87 15.47 22.14 14.63
C HIS A 87 14.40 21.28 15.33
N ASN A 88 13.62 20.52 14.57
CA ASN A 88 12.57 19.66 15.12
C ASN A 88 13.12 18.34 15.67
N ASN A 89 14.10 18.43 16.54
CA ASN A 89 14.70 17.31 17.28
C ASN A 89 14.98 17.73 18.73
N PRO A 90 15.01 16.80 19.69
CA PRO A 90 15.16 17.13 21.10
C PRO A 90 16.55 17.68 21.43
N GLU A 91 17.58 17.25 20.70
CA GLU A 91 18.96 17.65 20.90
C GLU A 91 19.12 19.15 20.70
N ALA A 92 18.53 19.73 19.65
CA ALA A 92 18.56 21.17 19.40
C ALA A 92 17.95 21.99 20.56
N PHE A 93 16.81 21.53 21.11
CA PHE A 93 16.19 22.17 22.27
C PHE A 93 17.07 22.08 23.52
N VAL A 94 17.65 20.92 23.77
CA VAL A 94 18.53 20.68 24.91
C VAL A 94 19.79 21.56 24.81
N GLU A 95 20.44 21.57 23.66
CA GLU A 95 21.65 22.37 23.39
C GLU A 95 21.39 23.87 23.59
N LEU A 96 20.26 24.37 23.05
CA LEU A 96 19.89 25.77 23.25
C LEU A 96 19.63 26.09 24.72
N LEU A 97 18.94 25.21 25.45
CA LEU A 97 18.67 25.42 26.89
C LEU A 97 19.96 25.34 27.71
N GLU A 98 20.86 24.38 27.43
CA GLU A 98 22.15 24.25 28.14
C GLU A 98 23.04 25.48 27.94
N LYS A 99 23.04 26.08 26.75
CA LYS A 99 23.73 27.36 26.47
C LYS A 99 23.30 28.47 27.43
N TYR A 100 22.06 28.44 27.92
CA TYR A 100 21.50 29.42 28.88
C TYR A 100 21.46 28.90 30.31
N GLY A 101 22.28 27.90 30.65
CA GLY A 101 22.50 27.42 31.99
C GLY A 101 21.46 26.44 32.54
N PHE A 102 20.59 25.91 31.69
CA PHE A 102 19.72 24.80 32.07
C PHE A 102 20.53 23.52 32.11
N ALA A 103 20.45 22.78 33.20
CA ALA A 103 21.19 21.53 33.33
C ALA A 103 20.33 20.32 32.98
N PHE A 104 20.74 19.53 32.00
CA PHE A 104 20.09 18.28 31.70
C PHE A 104 20.17 17.29 32.88
N LYS A 105 19.08 16.65 33.24
CA LYS A 105 18.99 15.74 34.39
C LYS A 105 18.65 14.32 34.05
N LYS A 106 17.62 14.08 33.22
CA LYS A 106 17.20 12.72 32.86
C LYS A 106 16.30 12.66 31.64
N ASN A 107 16.34 11.54 30.97
CA ASN A 107 15.33 11.14 30.02
C ASN A 107 14.13 10.52 30.74
N GLY A 108 12.95 10.59 30.12
CA GLY A 108 11.73 10.02 30.64
C GLY A 108 10.64 9.99 29.58
N PHE A 109 9.42 9.85 30.01
CA PHE A 109 8.26 9.92 29.13
C PHE A 109 7.32 11.03 29.59
N ALA A 110 6.74 11.73 28.64
CA ALA A 110 5.62 12.64 28.85
C ALA A 110 4.52 12.27 27.85
N ASN A 111 3.33 11.98 28.36
CA ASN A 111 2.19 11.59 27.53
C ASN A 111 2.43 10.34 26.63
N GLY A 112 3.28 9.40 27.06
CA GLY A 112 3.62 8.20 26.30
C GLY A 112 4.68 8.39 25.21
N ALA A 113 5.25 9.61 25.09
CA ALA A 113 6.34 9.91 24.16
C ALA A 113 7.63 10.25 24.94
N PRO A 114 8.82 10.08 24.32
CA PRO A 114 10.09 10.49 24.93
C PRO A 114 10.08 11.94 25.37
N ALA A 115 10.67 12.21 26.54
CA ALA A 115 10.77 13.54 27.10
C ALA A 115 12.12 13.75 27.79
N TYR A 116 12.66 14.95 27.67
CA TYR A 116 13.94 15.36 28.21
C TYR A 116 13.69 16.41 29.32
N ARG A 117 14.22 16.17 30.52
CA ARG A 117 13.99 17.02 31.67
C ARG A 117 15.24 17.79 32.07
N LEU A 118 15.10 19.08 32.16
CA LEU A 118 16.20 20.00 32.53
C LEU A 118 15.84 20.80 33.80
N LEU A 119 16.87 21.10 34.57
CA LEU A 119 16.81 21.97 35.71
C LEU A 119 17.08 23.41 35.27
N ALA A 120 16.18 24.33 35.60
CA ALA A 120 16.36 25.74 35.30
C ALA A 120 17.53 26.33 36.13
N PRO A 121 18.30 27.30 35.56
CA PRO A 121 19.25 28.08 36.36
C PRO A 121 18.51 28.76 37.49
N ASN A 122 19.07 28.73 38.67
CA ASN A 122 18.46 29.32 39.91
C ASN A 122 17.19 28.62 40.42
N SER A 123 16.99 27.35 40.08
CA SER A 123 15.89 26.58 40.66
C SER A 123 16.07 26.39 42.17
N SER A 124 15.16 26.91 42.95
CA SER A 124 15.18 26.77 44.44
C SER A 124 14.78 25.36 44.90
N SER A 125 14.06 24.62 44.10
CA SER A 125 13.60 23.25 44.43
C SER A 125 14.60 22.14 44.09
N GLY A 126 15.57 22.40 43.20
CA GLY A 126 16.48 21.39 42.70
C GLY A 126 15.82 20.34 41.79
N GLU A 127 14.51 20.43 41.53
CA GLU A 127 13.78 19.50 40.68
C GLU A 127 13.71 19.98 39.23
N PRO A 128 13.87 19.06 38.25
CA PRO A 128 13.89 19.40 36.83
C PRO A 128 12.48 19.70 36.31
N GLY A 129 12.14 20.99 36.21
CA GLY A 129 10.82 21.48 35.81
C GLY A 129 10.69 21.92 34.36
N MET A 130 11.78 22.05 33.61
CA MET A 130 11.74 22.28 32.16
C MET A 130 11.68 20.95 31.45
N VAL A 131 10.72 20.79 30.54
CA VAL A 131 10.47 19.52 29.84
C VAL A 131 10.41 19.75 28.35
N VAL A 132 11.30 19.11 27.59
CA VAL A 132 11.27 19.01 26.12
C VAL A 132 10.57 17.71 25.76
N TYR A 133 9.53 17.76 24.96
CA TYR A 133 8.69 16.60 24.64
C TYR A 133 8.10 16.68 23.23
N GLN A 134 7.70 15.55 22.68
CA GLN A 134 7.06 15.48 21.36
C GLN A 134 5.52 15.65 21.50
N GLY A 135 4.95 16.57 20.73
CA GLY A 135 3.51 16.79 20.66
C GLY A 135 2.79 15.61 19.97
N ARG A 136 1.62 15.24 20.49
CA ARG A 136 0.84 14.08 19.99
C ARG A 136 0.23 14.27 18.61
N ASP A 137 -0.19 15.49 18.29
CA ASP A 137 -1.04 15.76 17.12
C ASP A 137 -0.25 15.93 15.81
N ASP A 138 1.02 16.35 15.90
CA ASP A 138 1.83 16.72 14.72
C ASP A 138 3.31 16.32 14.80
N GLY A 139 3.70 15.58 15.83
CA GLY A 139 5.06 15.07 15.99
C GLY A 139 6.13 16.15 16.23
N ARG A 140 5.75 17.41 16.44
CA ARG A 140 6.69 18.50 16.70
C ARG A 140 7.24 18.42 18.11
N TRP A 141 8.53 18.76 18.23
CA TRP A 141 9.14 18.94 19.54
C TRP A 141 8.77 20.30 20.14
N LEU A 142 8.48 20.30 21.42
CA LEU A 142 8.01 21.45 22.18
C LEU A 142 8.72 21.47 23.53
N VAL A 143 8.83 22.67 24.13
CA VAL A 143 9.29 22.84 25.50
C VAL A 143 8.20 23.44 26.38
N ALA A 144 8.05 22.91 27.57
CA ALA A 144 7.14 23.43 28.60
C ALA A 144 7.88 23.59 29.92
N SER A 145 7.43 24.56 30.72
CA SER A 145 7.90 24.75 32.09
C SER A 145 6.80 24.42 33.08
N HIS A 146 7.11 23.57 34.04
CA HIS A 146 6.21 23.18 35.12
C HIS A 146 6.59 23.85 36.45
N HIS A 147 7.59 24.75 36.45
CA HIS A 147 8.06 25.45 37.65
C HIS A 147 7.86 26.95 37.57
N GLY A 148 7.46 27.53 38.69
CA GLY A 148 7.31 29.00 38.86
C GLY A 148 8.62 29.78 38.80
N SER A 149 9.79 29.12 38.96
CA SER A 149 11.10 29.78 38.92
C SER A 149 11.55 30.20 37.51
N TYR A 150 10.95 29.62 36.45
CA TYR A 150 11.19 30.04 35.07
C TYR A 150 9.89 29.89 34.23
N PRO A 151 8.96 30.82 34.39
CA PRO A 151 7.70 30.79 33.66
C PRO A 151 7.94 31.12 32.19
N LEU A 152 7.40 30.26 31.29
CA LEU A 152 7.39 30.56 29.87
C LEU A 152 6.23 31.49 29.53
N PRO A 153 6.36 32.36 28.50
CA PRO A 153 5.30 33.30 28.08
C PRO A 153 4.05 32.59 27.54
N LYS A 154 4.15 31.30 27.20
CA LYS A 154 3.07 30.42 26.77
C LYS A 154 3.24 29.04 27.43
N PRO A 155 2.18 28.22 27.52
CA PRO A 155 2.25 26.89 28.14
C PRO A 155 3.28 25.94 27.51
N CYS A 156 3.51 26.10 26.22
CA CYS A 156 4.60 25.43 25.49
C CYS A 156 5.11 26.33 24.36
N LEU A 157 6.39 26.16 24.05
CA LEU A 157 7.06 26.87 22.96
C LEU A 157 7.60 25.88 21.94
N ASP A 158 7.50 26.25 20.66
CA ASP A 158 8.29 25.62 19.59
C ASP A 158 9.73 26.18 19.62
N TYR A 159 10.59 25.62 18.77
CA TYR A 159 12.01 26.01 18.80
C TYR A 159 12.22 27.50 18.49
N PHE A 160 11.49 28.07 17.54
CA PHE A 160 11.61 29.48 17.22
C PHE A 160 11.16 30.37 18.37
N ALA A 161 10.07 30.05 19.04
CA ALA A 161 9.60 30.81 20.16
C ALA A 161 10.56 30.74 21.37
N LEU A 162 11.20 29.57 21.59
CA LEU A 162 12.26 29.40 22.56
C LEU A 162 13.51 30.21 22.19
N TYR A 163 13.94 30.14 20.93
CA TYR A 163 15.05 30.93 20.41
C TYR A 163 14.79 32.44 20.54
N GLN A 164 13.60 32.92 20.17
CA GLN A 164 13.18 34.30 20.34
C GLN A 164 13.27 34.74 21.81
N LEU A 165 12.82 33.89 22.73
CA LEU A 165 12.84 34.17 24.16
C LEU A 165 14.26 34.29 24.70
N LEU A 166 15.09 33.28 24.44
CA LEU A 166 16.42 33.13 25.04
C LEU A 166 17.47 34.05 24.37
N GLU A 167 17.49 34.12 23.06
CA GLU A 167 18.52 34.86 22.30
C GLU A 167 18.16 36.35 22.10
N HIS A 168 16.87 36.67 22.10
CA HIS A 168 16.40 38.02 21.73
C HIS A 168 15.47 38.68 22.72
N GLY A 169 15.38 38.16 23.96
CA GLY A 169 14.56 38.73 25.02
C GLY A 169 13.08 38.88 24.63
N ASN A 170 12.56 37.91 23.86
CA ASN A 170 11.21 37.90 23.33
C ASN A 170 10.90 38.96 22.23
N ASP A 171 11.94 39.61 21.67
CA ASP A 171 11.78 40.57 20.58
C ASP A 171 11.70 39.88 19.21
N MET A 172 10.48 39.81 18.67
CA MET A 172 10.19 39.19 17.35
C MET A 172 10.98 39.83 16.21
N ARG A 173 11.16 41.15 16.22
CA ARG A 173 11.86 41.85 15.11
C ARG A 173 13.35 41.53 15.12
N LYS A 174 13.97 41.47 16.31
CA LYS A 174 15.37 41.10 16.47
C LYS A 174 15.57 39.63 16.07
N ALA A 175 14.72 38.72 16.53
CA ALA A 175 14.75 37.32 16.19
C ALA A 175 14.67 37.11 14.65
N LEU A 176 13.68 37.71 14.00
CA LEU A 176 13.54 37.63 12.55
C LEU A 176 14.72 38.27 11.79
N SER A 177 15.27 39.39 12.32
CA SER A 177 16.45 40.01 11.71
C SER A 177 17.70 39.12 11.81
N SER A 178 17.85 38.46 12.97
CA SER A 178 18.94 37.51 13.20
C SER A 178 18.81 36.30 12.29
N LEU A 179 17.61 35.77 12.15
CA LEU A 179 17.33 34.69 11.19
C LEU A 179 17.70 35.06 9.75
N ARG A 180 17.46 36.29 9.34
CA ARG A 180 17.85 36.78 7.99
C ARG A 180 19.35 36.93 7.79
N LYS A 181 20.11 37.03 8.86
CA LYS A 181 21.59 37.19 8.82
C LYS A 181 22.34 35.89 9.08
N ALA A 182 21.67 34.86 9.64
CA ALA A 182 22.31 33.60 9.95
C ALA A 182 22.55 32.79 8.66
N PRO A 183 23.71 32.13 8.50
CA PRO A 183 23.99 31.30 7.32
C PRO A 183 23.01 30.12 7.17
N LEU A 184 22.33 29.70 8.24
CA LEU A 184 21.26 28.69 8.25
C LEU A 184 19.94 29.14 7.60
N PHE A 185 19.81 30.44 7.28
CA PHE A 185 18.69 31.05 6.58
C PHE A 185 19.03 31.54 5.20
N VAL A 186 19.97 30.88 4.58
CA VAL A 186 20.05 31.02 3.15
C VAL A 186 18.76 30.47 2.59
N ARG A 187 18.08 31.33 1.88
CA ARG A 187 16.78 31.11 1.25
C ARG A 187 16.76 29.77 0.55
N ASP A 188 15.71 29.01 0.80
CA ASP A 188 15.33 27.86 0.00
C ASP A 188 16.50 27.07 -0.58
N ASP A 189 16.87 25.98 0.05
CA ASP A 189 17.79 24.93 -0.40
C ASP A 189 18.64 25.40 -1.56
N GLU A 190 19.39 26.18 -1.29
CA GLU A 190 20.51 26.92 -1.71
C GLU A 190 21.09 26.37 -2.96
N ILE A 191 20.71 27.06 -3.99
CA ILE A 191 21.49 27.06 -5.19
C ILE A 191 22.90 27.53 -4.80
N GLN A 192 23.77 26.61 -4.40
CA GLN A 192 25.19 26.89 -4.24
C GLN A 192 25.79 26.99 -5.63
N LEU A 193 25.97 28.22 -6.08
CA LEU A 193 26.62 28.49 -7.35
C LEU A 193 28.12 28.38 -7.17
N SER A 194 28.76 27.62 -8.05
CA SER A 194 30.21 27.61 -8.19
C SER A 194 30.75 28.97 -8.62
N ALA A 195 32.06 29.21 -8.45
CA ALA A 195 32.68 30.44 -8.96
C ALA A 195 32.50 30.59 -10.49
N ASP A 196 32.51 29.47 -11.20
CA ASP A 196 32.30 29.44 -12.66
C ASP A 196 30.86 29.77 -13.05
N ASP A 197 29.88 29.31 -12.28
CA ASP A 197 28.47 29.64 -12.46
C ASP A 197 28.23 31.13 -12.22
N LEU A 198 28.92 31.73 -11.24
CA LEU A 198 28.88 33.16 -10.98
C LEU A 198 29.49 33.96 -12.14
N LEU A 199 30.53 33.46 -12.81
CA LEU A 199 31.10 34.07 -14.01
C LEU A 199 30.15 33.98 -15.20
N LEU A 200 29.47 32.84 -15.40
CA LEU A 200 28.44 32.68 -16.44
C LEU A 200 27.28 33.67 -16.28
N THR A 201 27.03 34.11 -15.04
CA THR A 201 25.95 35.05 -14.74
C THR A 201 26.29 36.51 -14.93
N GLN A 202 27.56 36.86 -15.22
CA GLN A 202 27.95 38.22 -15.48
C GLN A 202 27.32 38.75 -16.81
N GLY A 203 26.77 39.95 -16.75
CA GLY A 203 26.12 40.61 -17.88
C GLY A 203 24.60 40.31 -17.97
N LYS A 204 24.02 40.53 -19.16
CA LYS A 204 22.58 40.34 -19.37
C LYS A 204 22.22 38.84 -19.31
N PRO A 205 21.32 38.42 -18.42
CA PRO A 205 20.91 37.02 -18.35
C PRO A 205 20.15 36.62 -19.60
N THR A 206 20.54 35.50 -20.21
CA THR A 206 19.82 34.85 -21.32
C THR A 206 19.21 33.54 -20.82
N GLN A 207 18.21 33.03 -21.54
CA GLN A 207 17.61 31.72 -21.19
C GLN A 207 18.65 30.62 -21.20
N ASP A 208 19.55 30.62 -22.17
CA ASP A 208 20.64 29.67 -22.33
C ASP A 208 21.60 29.68 -21.13
N LYS A 209 22.10 30.84 -20.74
CA LYS A 209 22.98 30.96 -19.56
C LYS A 209 22.34 30.42 -18.28
N ILE A 210 21.07 30.72 -18.06
CA ILE A 210 20.34 30.22 -16.88
C ILE A 210 20.13 28.71 -16.98
N ALA A 211 19.88 28.16 -18.17
CA ALA A 211 19.77 26.72 -18.37
C ALA A 211 21.11 26.02 -18.06
N VAL A 212 22.24 26.52 -18.52
CA VAL A 212 23.57 25.97 -18.20
C VAL A 212 23.87 26.02 -16.70
N VAL A 213 23.56 27.13 -16.04
CA VAL A 213 23.72 27.24 -14.59
C VAL A 213 22.82 26.24 -13.87
N PHE A 214 21.57 26.04 -14.36
CA PHE A 214 20.67 25.04 -13.81
C PHE A 214 21.21 23.61 -13.98
N GLU A 215 21.81 23.30 -15.12
CA GLU A 215 22.48 22.02 -15.40
C GLU A 215 23.61 21.74 -14.39
N HIS A 216 24.53 22.69 -14.22
CA HIS A 216 25.66 22.53 -13.29
C HIS A 216 25.17 22.37 -11.84
N THR A 217 24.19 23.16 -11.43
CA THR A 217 23.71 23.18 -10.04
C THR A 217 22.92 21.93 -9.68
N PHE A 218 22.14 21.39 -10.62
CA PHE A 218 21.18 20.32 -10.36
C PHE A 218 21.47 19.01 -11.10
N ALA A 219 22.65 18.87 -11.70
CA ALA A 219 23.10 17.62 -12.31
C ALA A 219 22.93 16.44 -11.33
N GLY A 220 22.32 15.34 -11.79
CA GLY A 220 22.06 14.16 -11.00
C GLY A 220 20.93 14.29 -9.96
N GLN A 221 20.29 15.47 -9.83
CA GLN A 221 19.12 15.63 -8.96
C GLN A 221 17.80 15.51 -9.71
N PHE A 222 17.82 15.85 -11.00
CA PHE A 222 16.66 15.81 -11.89
C PHE A 222 16.99 15.08 -13.18
N LEU A 223 15.96 14.50 -13.80
CA LEU A 223 15.95 13.94 -15.14
C LEU A 223 14.63 14.31 -15.80
N TYR A 224 14.63 14.44 -17.11
CA TYR A 224 13.41 14.65 -17.87
C TYR A 224 13.12 13.44 -18.76
N ASP A 225 12.06 12.70 -18.42
CA ASP A 225 11.62 11.58 -19.24
C ASP A 225 10.84 12.08 -20.48
N HIS A 226 11.47 12.04 -21.63
CA HIS A 226 10.88 12.44 -22.91
C HIS A 226 9.74 11.52 -23.36
N THR A 227 9.64 10.31 -22.83
CA THR A 227 8.55 9.38 -23.19
C THR A 227 7.25 9.77 -22.50
N SER A 228 7.31 10.12 -21.22
CA SER A 228 6.15 10.55 -20.43
C SER A 228 5.95 12.07 -20.41
N ASN A 229 6.92 12.84 -20.96
CA ASN A 229 6.98 14.30 -20.89
C ASN A 229 6.93 14.85 -19.47
N ASN A 230 7.66 14.23 -18.55
CA ASN A 230 7.63 14.56 -17.14
C ASN A 230 9.03 14.70 -16.54
N TRP A 231 9.18 15.65 -15.58
CA TRP A 231 10.37 15.73 -14.77
C TRP A 231 10.37 14.67 -13.69
N MET A 232 11.51 14.07 -13.46
CA MET A 232 11.77 13.14 -12.36
C MET A 232 12.79 13.73 -11.41
N LYS A 233 12.61 13.49 -10.13
CA LYS A 233 13.48 13.95 -9.06
C LYS A 233 14.07 12.77 -8.31
N TRP A 234 15.38 12.84 -7.99
CA TRP A 234 16.01 11.93 -7.06
C TRP A 234 15.61 12.28 -5.62
N ASN A 235 15.04 11.33 -4.89
CA ASN A 235 14.57 11.52 -3.52
C ASN A 235 15.52 10.97 -2.43
N GLY A 236 16.72 10.53 -2.84
CA GLY A 236 17.70 9.88 -1.96
C GLY A 236 17.74 8.36 -2.10
N CYS A 237 16.68 7.73 -2.58
CA CYS A 237 16.60 6.28 -2.77
C CYS A 237 16.13 5.86 -4.17
N CYS A 238 15.30 6.67 -4.85
CA CYS A 238 14.83 6.37 -6.21
C CYS A 238 14.44 7.64 -6.96
N TRP A 239 14.23 7.50 -8.27
CA TRP A 239 13.70 8.53 -9.12
C TRP A 239 12.16 8.53 -9.03
N VAL A 240 11.59 9.68 -8.67
CA VAL A 240 10.13 9.87 -8.55
C VAL A 240 9.67 11.00 -9.46
N ASP A 241 8.45 10.91 -9.94
CA ASP A 241 7.84 11.99 -10.72
C ASP A 241 7.83 13.30 -9.92
N ASP A 242 7.93 14.44 -10.61
CA ASP A 242 7.76 15.79 -10.06
C ASP A 242 6.36 16.36 -10.39
N PRO A 243 5.29 15.90 -9.72
CA PRO A 243 3.92 16.26 -10.07
C PRO A 243 3.56 17.71 -9.76
N ILE A 244 4.34 18.38 -8.91
CA ILE A 244 4.08 19.75 -8.48
C ILE A 244 4.91 20.78 -9.25
N GLY A 245 5.74 20.34 -10.20
CA GLY A 245 6.60 21.22 -10.98
C GLY A 245 7.65 21.94 -10.14
N SER A 246 8.28 21.23 -9.19
CA SER A 246 9.34 21.80 -8.34
C SER A 246 10.50 22.31 -9.18
N THR A 247 10.81 21.63 -10.29
CA THR A 247 11.81 22.02 -11.28
C THR A 247 11.54 23.41 -11.87
N PHE A 248 10.30 23.68 -12.30
CA PHE A 248 9.91 24.99 -12.81
C PHE A 248 10.07 26.10 -11.76
N ASN A 249 9.74 25.79 -10.50
CA ASN A 249 9.91 26.74 -9.41
C ASN A 249 11.39 27.01 -9.09
N LEU A 250 12.25 26.01 -9.15
CA LEU A 250 13.72 26.19 -8.99
C LEU A 250 14.29 27.07 -10.09
N ILE A 251 13.94 26.83 -11.35
CA ILE A 251 14.34 27.67 -12.48
C ILE A 251 13.85 29.12 -12.28
N ARG A 252 12.62 29.31 -11.81
CA ARG A 252 12.09 30.62 -11.48
C ARG A 252 12.90 31.34 -10.40
N LYS A 253 13.31 30.62 -9.36
CA LYS A 253 14.16 31.14 -8.28
C LYS A 253 15.54 31.51 -8.80
N LEU A 254 16.16 30.63 -9.58
CA LEU A 254 17.44 30.87 -10.22
C LEU A 254 17.41 32.12 -11.12
N SER A 255 16.37 32.26 -11.95
CA SER A 255 16.17 33.44 -12.81
C SER A 255 16.04 34.75 -12.02
N ARG A 256 15.44 34.71 -10.82
CA ARG A 256 15.35 35.89 -9.93
C ARG A 256 16.66 36.22 -9.24
N PHE A 257 17.41 35.19 -8.85
CA PHE A 257 18.72 35.38 -8.23
C PHE A 257 19.67 36.17 -9.12
N HIS A 258 19.65 35.91 -10.44
CA HIS A 258 20.47 36.62 -11.42
C HIS A 258 19.94 38.00 -11.81
N ASN A 259 18.80 38.41 -11.27
CA ASN A 259 18.22 39.74 -11.51
C ASN A 259 18.34 40.65 -10.28
N SER A 260 19.44 40.53 -9.52
CA SER A 260 19.65 41.29 -8.27
C SER A 260 19.78 42.81 -8.47
N ASP A 261 19.92 43.28 -9.70
CA ASP A 261 20.05 44.74 -10.04
C ASP A 261 18.72 45.50 -10.05
N GLY A 262 17.63 44.90 -9.54
CA GLY A 262 16.34 45.59 -9.39
C GLY A 262 15.59 45.92 -10.69
N LYS A 263 16.04 45.40 -11.84
CA LYS A 263 15.36 45.60 -13.13
C LYS A 263 14.29 44.53 -13.36
N PRO A 264 13.08 44.90 -13.76
CA PRO A 264 12.03 43.92 -14.02
C PRO A 264 12.37 43.04 -15.25
N ALA A 265 12.26 41.74 -15.06
CA ALA A 265 12.47 40.66 -16.02
C ALA A 265 13.91 40.12 -16.08
N PRO A 266 14.15 38.89 -15.80
CA PRO A 266 13.81 37.71 -16.59
C PRO A 266 12.88 36.71 -15.92
N ALA A 267 12.26 37.03 -14.82
CA ALA A 267 11.34 36.12 -14.14
C ALA A 267 9.90 36.09 -14.73
N SER A 268 9.72 36.51 -15.98
CA SER A 268 8.43 36.33 -16.68
C SER A 268 8.18 34.82 -16.91
N ALA A 269 6.92 34.40 -16.93
CA ALA A 269 6.56 33.02 -17.18
C ALA A 269 7.16 32.49 -18.49
N ASN A 270 7.15 33.28 -19.55
CA ASN A 270 7.73 32.92 -20.85
C ASN A 270 9.26 32.73 -20.76
N PHE A 271 9.96 33.54 -19.97
CA PHE A 271 11.39 33.39 -19.79
C PHE A 271 11.71 32.10 -19.06
N VAL A 272 11.02 31.83 -17.94
CA VAL A 272 11.20 30.60 -17.14
C VAL A 272 10.86 29.36 -17.96
N ALA A 273 9.76 29.40 -18.72
CA ALA A 273 9.38 28.31 -19.62
C ALA A 273 10.42 28.08 -20.73
N GLY A 274 11.04 29.15 -21.22
CA GLY A 274 12.12 29.03 -22.19
C GLY A 274 13.38 28.38 -21.62
N VAL A 275 13.78 28.76 -20.40
CA VAL A 275 14.89 28.09 -19.67
C VAL A 275 14.57 26.61 -19.45
N GLU A 276 13.36 26.31 -18.95
CA GLU A 276 12.91 24.94 -18.70
C GLU A 276 12.92 24.12 -20.01
N LYS A 277 12.45 24.69 -21.10
CA LYS A 277 12.49 24.06 -22.42
C LYS A 277 13.91 23.74 -22.89
N MET A 278 14.88 24.61 -22.64
CA MET A 278 16.30 24.36 -22.94
C MET A 278 16.86 23.26 -22.04
N ALA A 279 16.65 23.38 -20.73
CA ALA A 279 17.17 22.43 -19.75
C ALA A 279 16.70 20.98 -20.00
N ARG A 280 15.42 20.75 -20.29
CA ARG A 280 14.91 19.40 -20.52
C ARG A 280 15.45 18.70 -21.77
N HIS A 281 16.05 19.45 -22.71
CA HIS A 281 16.71 18.91 -23.90
C HIS A 281 18.23 18.81 -23.76
N SER A 282 18.76 19.15 -22.59
CA SER A 282 20.17 19.00 -22.25
C SER A 282 20.54 17.53 -22.05
N ASP A 283 21.73 17.15 -22.47
CA ASP A 283 22.29 15.80 -22.23
C ASP A 283 22.40 15.45 -20.75
N VAL A 284 22.42 16.45 -19.86
CA VAL A 284 22.48 16.26 -18.41
C VAL A 284 21.17 15.72 -17.84
N PHE A 285 20.04 16.19 -18.39
CA PHE A 285 18.73 15.86 -17.86
C PHE A 285 17.90 14.93 -18.76
N ALA A 286 18.20 14.88 -20.06
CA ALA A 286 17.42 14.08 -20.98
C ALA A 286 17.51 12.59 -20.66
N ALA A 287 16.37 11.94 -20.58
CA ALA A 287 16.24 10.51 -20.36
C ALA A 287 15.00 9.98 -21.10
N THR A 288 14.97 8.68 -21.29
CA THR A 288 13.81 7.98 -21.82
C THR A 288 13.33 6.92 -20.83
N LYS A 289 12.05 6.57 -20.88
CA LYS A 289 11.46 5.57 -19.98
C LYS A 289 12.21 4.23 -19.98
N SER A 290 12.78 3.85 -21.11
CA SER A 290 13.55 2.61 -21.28
C SER A 290 14.89 2.59 -20.51
N GLU A 291 15.35 3.70 -19.99
CA GLU A 291 16.58 3.78 -19.20
C GLU A 291 16.36 3.44 -17.72
N PHE A 292 15.09 3.47 -17.26
CA PHE A 292 14.75 3.20 -15.88
C PHE A 292 14.43 1.72 -15.65
N ASP A 293 14.68 1.25 -14.42
CA ASP A 293 14.37 -0.09 -13.92
C ASP A 293 14.91 -1.25 -14.81
N ARG A 294 16.01 -1.03 -15.54
CA ARG A 294 16.58 -1.98 -16.51
C ARG A 294 17.12 -3.24 -15.86
N ASP A 295 17.74 -3.11 -14.70
CA ASP A 295 18.27 -4.28 -13.99
C ASP A 295 17.17 -4.93 -13.14
N HIS A 296 16.58 -5.98 -13.67
CA HIS A 296 15.49 -6.72 -13.05
C HIS A 296 15.87 -7.45 -11.76
N TYR A 297 17.15 -7.53 -11.43
CA TYR A 297 17.65 -8.15 -10.20
C TYR A 297 17.94 -7.15 -9.08
N LEU A 298 17.91 -5.85 -9.34
CA LEU A 298 18.03 -4.87 -8.29
C LEU A 298 16.67 -4.62 -7.63
N LEU A 299 16.58 -4.92 -6.35
CA LEU A 299 15.40 -4.63 -5.52
C LEU A 299 15.71 -3.43 -4.63
N ASN A 300 15.06 -2.32 -4.90
CA ASN A 300 15.22 -1.11 -4.09
C ASN A 300 14.36 -1.20 -2.82
N THR A 301 14.95 -0.89 -1.68
CA THR A 301 14.30 -0.88 -0.37
C THR A 301 14.62 0.40 0.39
N PRO A 302 13.87 0.78 1.42
CA PRO A 302 14.21 1.93 2.27
C PRO A 302 15.61 1.83 2.90
N ASP A 303 16.12 0.62 3.10
CA ASP A 303 17.44 0.36 3.70
C ASP A 303 18.56 0.21 2.66
N GLY A 304 18.29 0.51 1.38
CA GLY A 304 19.22 0.39 0.26
C GLY A 304 18.80 -0.65 -0.79
N VAL A 305 19.62 -0.82 -1.80
CA VAL A 305 19.38 -1.72 -2.93
C VAL A 305 19.93 -3.11 -2.63
N VAL A 306 19.10 -4.13 -2.81
CA VAL A 306 19.50 -5.54 -2.72
C VAL A 306 19.73 -6.09 -4.13
N ASP A 307 20.93 -6.59 -4.41
CA ASP A 307 21.19 -7.39 -5.61
C ASP A 307 20.69 -8.82 -5.37
N LEU A 308 19.62 -9.19 -6.03
CA LEU A 308 18.93 -10.47 -5.89
C LEU A 308 19.76 -11.67 -6.44
N ARG A 309 20.86 -11.43 -7.17
CA ARG A 309 21.78 -12.49 -7.65
C ARG A 309 22.66 -12.99 -6.52
N THR A 310 23.10 -12.07 -5.67
CA THR A 310 24.08 -12.31 -4.59
C THR A 310 23.47 -12.20 -3.21
N ASN A 311 22.26 -11.65 -3.11
CA ASN A 311 21.60 -11.28 -1.87
C ASN A 311 22.42 -10.29 -1.03
N THR A 312 23.22 -9.45 -1.68
CA THR A 312 23.99 -8.39 -1.04
C THR A 312 23.26 -7.05 -1.09
N ARG A 313 23.42 -6.25 -0.05
CA ARG A 313 22.80 -4.92 0.05
C ARG A 313 23.88 -3.84 -0.06
N ARG A 314 23.55 -2.76 -0.74
CA ARG A 314 24.34 -1.53 -0.83
C ARG A 314 23.44 -0.30 -0.83
N ASP A 315 24.01 0.87 -0.65
CA ASP A 315 23.28 2.13 -0.76
C ASP A 315 22.71 2.32 -2.18
N ALA A 316 21.58 3.00 -2.26
CA ALA A 316 20.95 3.35 -3.52
C ALA A 316 21.81 4.37 -4.29
N GLN A 317 22.00 4.15 -5.58
CA GLN A 317 22.75 5.01 -6.48
C GLN A 317 21.83 5.59 -7.55
N ARG A 318 22.08 6.83 -7.95
CA ARG A 318 21.29 7.52 -8.99
C ARG A 318 21.40 6.82 -10.34
N GLU A 319 22.58 6.26 -10.58
CA GLU A 319 22.98 5.55 -11.80
C GLU A 319 22.22 4.24 -12.00
N ASP A 320 21.67 3.67 -10.92
CA ASP A 320 20.80 2.50 -10.99
C ASP A 320 19.48 2.79 -11.72
N ARG A 321 19.12 4.06 -11.84
CA ARG A 321 17.90 4.52 -12.52
C ARG A 321 16.63 3.83 -12.01
N LEU A 322 16.58 3.47 -10.71
CA LEU A 322 15.42 2.80 -10.11
C LEU A 322 14.30 3.81 -9.83
N THR A 323 13.07 3.46 -10.21
CA THR A 323 11.86 4.26 -9.96
C THR A 323 10.93 3.60 -8.94
N LYS A 324 11.17 2.33 -8.62
CA LYS A 324 10.35 1.53 -7.74
C LYS A 324 11.06 1.31 -6.41
N ILE A 325 10.26 1.08 -5.35
CA ILE A 325 10.79 0.83 -4.01
C ILE A 325 9.79 -0.02 -3.22
N THR A 326 10.30 -0.92 -2.37
CA THR A 326 9.49 -1.62 -1.36
C THR A 326 9.12 -0.69 -0.22
N ASN A 327 8.07 -1.01 0.55
CA ASN A 327 7.71 -0.19 1.71
C ASN A 327 8.55 -0.50 2.95
N VAL A 328 9.30 -1.60 2.95
CA VAL A 328 10.10 -2.05 4.09
C VAL A 328 11.45 -2.57 3.64
N GLY A 329 12.45 -2.47 4.51
CA GLY A 329 13.74 -3.14 4.34
C GLY A 329 13.72 -4.57 4.90
N PRO A 330 14.61 -5.47 4.44
CA PRO A 330 14.66 -6.86 4.89
C PRO A 330 15.24 -6.97 6.31
N LYS A 331 14.63 -7.85 7.13
CA LYS A 331 15.12 -8.22 8.48
C LYS A 331 15.26 -9.74 8.58
N SER A 332 16.15 -10.20 9.46
CA SER A 332 16.43 -11.62 9.69
C SER A 332 15.70 -12.20 10.90
N ALA A 333 15.00 -11.40 11.71
CA ALA A 333 14.34 -11.81 12.94
C ALA A 333 13.01 -11.09 13.15
N GLY A 334 12.17 -11.60 14.06
CA GLY A 334 10.91 -10.95 14.44
C GLY A 334 9.73 -11.32 13.52
N GLY A 335 9.61 -12.59 13.14
CA GLY A 335 8.55 -13.09 12.25
C GLY A 335 7.72 -14.23 12.85
N GLU A 336 7.63 -14.29 14.17
CA GLU A 336 6.99 -15.40 14.88
C GLU A 336 5.50 -15.51 14.53
N ARG A 337 4.81 -14.37 14.50
CA ARG A 337 3.37 -14.36 14.17
C ARG A 337 3.12 -14.68 12.70
N PHE A 338 3.98 -14.19 11.79
CA PHE A 338 3.89 -14.53 10.38
C PHE A 338 4.12 -16.02 10.13
N LEU A 339 5.14 -16.62 10.73
CA LEU A 339 5.40 -18.05 10.57
C LEU A 339 4.26 -18.90 11.16
N GLN A 340 3.68 -18.47 12.26
CA GLN A 340 2.48 -19.08 12.81
C GLN A 340 1.30 -18.95 11.84
N PHE A 341 1.07 -17.76 11.27
CA PHE A 341 0.02 -17.51 10.29
C PHE A 341 0.19 -18.40 9.05
N MET A 342 1.42 -18.56 8.54
CA MET A 342 1.68 -19.47 7.42
C MET A 342 1.31 -20.92 7.74
N ARG A 343 1.64 -21.42 8.94
CA ARG A 343 1.22 -22.75 9.38
C ARG A 343 -0.30 -22.86 9.50
N GLU A 344 -0.96 -21.84 10.01
CA GLU A 344 -2.42 -21.80 10.15
C GLU A 344 -3.12 -21.89 8.79
N ILE A 345 -2.75 -21.06 7.80
CA ILE A 345 -3.41 -21.01 6.48
C ILE A 345 -3.12 -22.21 5.60
N THR A 346 -1.97 -22.87 5.80
CA THR A 346 -1.57 -24.08 5.06
C THR A 346 -1.95 -25.38 5.80
N CYS A 347 -2.59 -25.29 6.97
CA CYS A 347 -2.87 -26.43 7.84
C CYS A 347 -1.62 -27.24 8.21
N GLY A 348 -0.46 -26.58 8.35
CA GLY A 348 0.82 -27.19 8.70
C GLY A 348 1.52 -27.92 7.55
N ASP A 349 1.11 -27.75 6.31
CA ASP A 349 1.76 -28.34 5.13
C ASP A 349 3.06 -27.58 4.80
N GLU A 350 4.20 -28.14 5.17
CA GLU A 350 5.52 -27.54 4.98
C GLU A 350 5.91 -27.45 3.47
N GLU A 351 5.46 -28.39 2.62
CA GLU A 351 5.67 -28.29 1.17
C GLU A 351 4.93 -27.08 0.61
N LEU A 352 3.73 -26.80 1.09
CA LEU A 352 2.92 -25.67 0.68
C LEU A 352 3.48 -24.35 1.21
N ILE A 353 3.97 -24.31 2.46
CA ILE A 353 4.69 -23.14 3.01
C ILE A 353 5.91 -22.82 2.14
N ARG A 354 6.71 -23.82 1.82
CA ARG A 354 7.89 -23.65 0.96
C ARG A 354 7.51 -23.20 -0.44
N PHE A 355 6.42 -23.74 -1.00
CA PHE A 355 5.91 -23.30 -2.29
C PHE A 355 5.54 -21.82 -2.28
N HIS A 356 4.83 -21.34 -1.24
CA HIS A 356 4.53 -19.92 -1.05
C HIS A 356 5.80 -19.07 -0.96
N GLN A 357 6.77 -19.50 -0.15
CA GLN A 357 8.04 -18.79 0.02
C GLN A 357 8.75 -18.59 -1.32
N VAL A 358 8.89 -19.64 -2.09
CA VAL A 358 9.64 -19.61 -3.35
C VAL A 358 8.86 -18.91 -4.46
N SER A 359 7.56 -19.15 -4.59
CA SER A 359 6.74 -18.54 -5.64
C SER A 359 6.55 -17.03 -5.42
N LEU A 360 6.32 -16.59 -4.19
CA LEU A 360 6.27 -15.16 -3.85
C LEU A 360 7.66 -14.52 -3.87
N GLY A 361 8.70 -15.24 -3.44
CA GLY A 361 10.09 -14.82 -3.57
C GLY A 361 10.49 -14.58 -5.02
N ALA A 362 10.07 -15.43 -5.96
CA ALA A 362 10.30 -15.22 -7.39
C ALA A 362 9.67 -13.92 -7.92
N CYS A 363 8.64 -13.40 -7.25
CA CYS A 363 8.02 -12.12 -7.58
C CYS A 363 8.85 -10.90 -7.13
N LEU A 364 9.94 -11.08 -6.37
CA LEU A 364 10.85 -9.98 -6.00
C LEU A 364 11.67 -9.49 -7.19
N SER A 365 11.88 -10.31 -8.22
CA SER A 365 12.62 -9.90 -9.41
C SER A 365 11.70 -9.75 -10.63
N GLY A 366 12.09 -8.83 -11.53
CA GLY A 366 11.49 -8.72 -12.86
C GLY A 366 12.00 -9.77 -13.85
N ALA A 367 12.94 -10.62 -13.44
CA ALA A 367 13.51 -11.65 -14.31
C ALA A 367 12.47 -12.71 -14.66
N LYS A 368 12.44 -13.10 -15.94
CA LYS A 368 11.60 -14.19 -16.39
C LYS A 368 12.10 -15.53 -15.86
N GLY A 369 11.20 -16.33 -15.37
CA GLY A 369 11.51 -17.66 -14.84
C GLY A 369 10.28 -18.55 -14.92
N GLY A 370 10.10 -19.18 -16.09
CA GLY A 370 8.93 -19.99 -16.39
C GLY A 370 7.67 -19.16 -16.71
N HIS A 371 6.79 -19.76 -17.48
CA HIS A 371 5.52 -19.17 -17.91
C HIS A 371 4.43 -19.61 -16.95
N TRP A 372 4.29 -18.95 -15.77
CA TRP A 372 3.32 -19.35 -14.77
C TRP A 372 2.66 -18.13 -14.10
N MET A 373 1.48 -18.37 -13.59
CA MET A 373 0.73 -17.48 -12.73
C MET A 373 0.17 -18.26 -11.54
N LEU A 374 -0.05 -17.58 -10.43
CA LEU A 374 -0.62 -18.18 -9.22
C LEU A 374 -2.12 -17.89 -9.16
N PHE A 375 -2.90 -18.93 -8.88
CA PHE A 375 -4.30 -18.78 -8.56
C PHE A 375 -4.60 -19.38 -7.19
N TRP A 376 -4.78 -18.53 -6.19
CA TRP A 376 -5.12 -18.92 -4.83
C TRP A 376 -6.62 -19.15 -4.71
N ILE A 377 -7.02 -20.37 -4.38
CA ILE A 377 -8.41 -20.80 -4.33
C ILE A 377 -8.82 -21.28 -2.94
N GLY A 378 -10.04 -20.95 -2.51
CA GLY A 378 -10.61 -21.44 -1.24
C GLY A 378 -11.91 -20.75 -0.89
N GLY A 379 -12.69 -21.33 0.01
CA GLY A 379 -14.09 -21.00 0.31
C GLY A 379 -14.36 -19.69 1.07
N GLY A 380 -13.41 -18.78 1.16
CA GLY A 380 -13.55 -17.55 1.94
C GLY A 380 -13.04 -17.70 3.38
N ARG A 381 -12.71 -16.56 4.04
CA ARG A 381 -12.21 -16.50 5.44
C ARG A 381 -11.09 -17.50 5.75
N ASN A 382 -10.11 -17.61 4.89
CA ASN A 382 -9.01 -18.58 4.93
C ASN A 382 -7.62 -17.96 4.82
N GLY A 383 -7.51 -16.65 4.97
CA GLY A 383 -6.24 -15.91 5.00
C GLY A 383 -5.67 -15.48 3.64
N LYS A 384 -6.30 -15.81 2.50
CA LYS A 384 -5.84 -15.40 1.15
C LYS A 384 -5.63 -13.88 1.03
N ASN A 385 -6.67 -13.11 1.35
CA ASN A 385 -6.62 -11.66 1.23
C ASN A 385 -5.59 -11.06 2.18
N THR A 386 -5.53 -11.57 3.42
CA THR A 386 -4.57 -11.12 4.42
C THR A 386 -3.13 -11.32 3.94
N LEU A 387 -2.82 -12.49 3.37
CA LEU A 387 -1.48 -12.74 2.80
C LEU A 387 -1.23 -11.89 1.54
N GLY A 388 -2.21 -11.77 0.65
CA GLY A 388 -2.10 -10.96 -0.57
C GLY A 388 -1.85 -9.48 -0.26
N ASP A 389 -2.64 -8.90 0.64
CA ASP A 389 -2.49 -7.50 1.07
C ASP A 389 -1.15 -7.24 1.80
N LEU A 390 -0.64 -8.23 2.55
CA LEU A 390 0.67 -8.15 3.18
C LEU A 390 1.79 -8.13 2.13
N VAL A 391 1.72 -9.00 1.11
CA VAL A 391 2.72 -9.05 0.03
C VAL A 391 2.67 -7.77 -0.82
N ASP A 392 1.47 -7.29 -1.16
CA ASP A 392 1.30 -6.00 -1.85
C ASP A 392 1.90 -4.85 -1.04
N HIS A 393 1.64 -4.82 0.28
CA HIS A 393 2.22 -3.83 1.17
C HIS A 393 3.76 -3.89 1.17
N ILE A 394 4.36 -5.07 1.28
CA ILE A 394 5.81 -5.25 1.30
C ILE A 394 6.44 -4.77 -0.01
N LEU A 395 5.88 -5.19 -1.15
CA LEU A 395 6.41 -4.86 -2.46
C LEU A 395 6.27 -3.38 -2.83
N GLY A 396 5.40 -2.63 -2.16
CA GLY A 396 5.23 -1.20 -2.38
C GLY A 396 4.95 -0.88 -3.86
N THR A 397 5.76 -0.04 -4.47
CA THR A 397 5.55 0.36 -5.88
C THR A 397 5.89 -0.72 -6.91
N TYR A 398 6.45 -1.86 -6.50
CA TYR A 398 6.66 -3.03 -7.37
C TYR A 398 5.39 -3.87 -7.56
N SER A 399 4.36 -3.69 -6.75
CA SER A 399 3.07 -4.37 -6.88
C SER A 399 1.94 -3.41 -7.19
N SER A 400 0.92 -3.91 -7.88
CA SER A 400 -0.34 -3.17 -8.08
C SER A 400 -1.51 -4.13 -8.21
N LYS A 401 -2.67 -3.72 -7.68
CA LYS A 401 -3.93 -4.41 -7.91
C LYS A 401 -4.46 -4.05 -9.30
N ILE A 402 -4.71 -5.07 -10.12
CA ILE A 402 -5.31 -4.94 -11.44
C ILE A 402 -6.68 -5.60 -11.45
N PRO A 403 -7.61 -5.15 -12.30
CA PRO A 403 -8.91 -5.80 -12.42
C PRO A 403 -8.76 -7.27 -12.85
N ALA A 404 -9.43 -8.19 -12.17
CA ALA A 404 -9.38 -9.63 -12.49
C ALA A 404 -9.84 -9.91 -13.94
N ASN A 405 -10.75 -9.10 -14.45
CA ASN A 405 -11.25 -9.16 -15.82
C ASN A 405 -10.18 -8.89 -16.90
N THR A 406 -8.96 -8.46 -16.54
CA THR A 406 -7.82 -8.36 -17.46
C THR A 406 -7.43 -9.74 -18.01
N LEU A 407 -7.61 -10.80 -17.22
CA LEU A 407 -7.30 -12.20 -17.58
C LEU A 407 -8.54 -13.05 -17.86
N MET A 408 -9.73 -12.46 -17.78
CA MET A 408 -11.00 -13.15 -18.07
C MET A 408 -11.50 -12.83 -19.48
N ALA A 409 -12.16 -13.78 -20.09
CA ALA A 409 -12.81 -13.59 -21.39
C ALA A 409 -13.99 -12.64 -21.24
N LYS A 410 -14.04 -11.60 -22.07
CA LYS A 410 -15.11 -10.59 -22.12
C LYS A 410 -15.78 -10.64 -23.50
N ASN A 411 -17.01 -10.14 -23.55
CA ASN A 411 -17.73 -9.94 -24.82
C ASN A 411 -17.18 -8.76 -25.63
N PHE A 412 -16.36 -7.89 -25.00
CA PHE A 412 -15.71 -6.75 -25.64
C PHE A 412 -14.21 -6.77 -25.33
N GLU A 413 -13.40 -6.34 -26.28
CA GLU A 413 -11.96 -6.18 -26.05
C GLU A 413 -11.68 -5.19 -24.91
N GLY A 414 -10.82 -5.58 -23.97
CA GLY A 414 -10.39 -4.71 -22.87
C GLY A 414 -9.62 -3.49 -23.38
N HIS A 415 -9.72 -2.37 -22.68
CA HIS A 415 -9.02 -1.16 -23.10
C HIS A 415 -7.50 -1.33 -22.93
N PRO A 416 -6.66 -0.92 -23.90
CA PRO A 416 -5.19 -1.06 -23.83
C PRO A 416 -4.55 -0.41 -22.60
N THR A 417 -5.23 0.52 -21.93
CA THR A 417 -4.78 1.15 -20.68
C THR A 417 -4.67 0.16 -19.52
N GLU A 418 -5.45 -0.93 -19.52
CA GLU A 418 -5.35 -1.98 -18.49
C GLU A 418 -3.97 -2.66 -18.53
N ILE A 419 -3.42 -2.83 -19.74
CA ILE A 419 -2.09 -3.41 -19.96
C ILE A 419 -0.98 -2.40 -19.60
N ALA A 420 -1.20 -1.11 -19.85
CA ALA A 420 -0.23 -0.07 -19.54
C ALA A 420 0.12 -0.01 -18.03
N GLN A 421 -0.83 -0.37 -17.16
CA GLN A 421 -0.62 -0.41 -15.71
C GLN A 421 0.40 -1.48 -15.27
N LEU A 422 0.68 -2.47 -16.11
CA LEU A 422 1.63 -3.55 -15.82
C LEU A 422 3.10 -3.12 -15.97
N GLN A 423 3.36 -1.96 -16.58
CA GLN A 423 4.71 -1.49 -16.84
C GLN A 423 5.53 -1.34 -15.55
N GLY A 424 6.67 -2.01 -15.48
CA GLY A 424 7.61 -1.95 -14.36
C GLY A 424 7.14 -2.66 -13.09
N LEU A 425 5.97 -3.33 -13.09
CA LEU A 425 5.55 -4.16 -11.98
C LEU A 425 6.35 -5.47 -11.92
N ARG A 426 6.46 -6.03 -10.73
CA ARG A 426 6.97 -7.38 -10.45
C ARG A 426 5.88 -8.35 -10.02
N LEU A 427 4.82 -7.81 -9.42
CA LEU A 427 3.63 -8.55 -9.05
C LEU A 427 2.38 -7.77 -9.46
N ALA A 428 1.49 -8.43 -10.21
CA ALA A 428 0.16 -7.93 -10.52
C ALA A 428 -0.85 -8.78 -9.76
N THR A 429 -1.53 -8.20 -8.78
CA THR A 429 -2.52 -8.91 -7.97
C THR A 429 -3.93 -8.64 -8.46
N SER A 430 -4.80 -9.65 -8.38
CA SER A 430 -6.22 -9.53 -8.73
C SER A 430 -7.05 -10.30 -7.73
N SER A 431 -8.20 -9.76 -7.37
CA SER A 431 -9.19 -10.42 -6.51
C SER A 431 -10.55 -10.42 -7.19
N GLU A 432 -11.47 -11.22 -6.64
CA GLU A 432 -12.89 -11.22 -7.03
C GLU A 432 -13.13 -11.75 -8.46
N VAL A 433 -12.82 -13.04 -8.64
CA VAL A 433 -13.26 -13.79 -9.81
C VAL A 433 -14.73 -14.17 -9.62
N ASN A 434 -15.59 -13.82 -10.58
CA ASN A 434 -17.01 -14.14 -10.49
C ASN A 434 -17.28 -15.62 -10.80
N GLU A 435 -18.40 -16.10 -10.28
CA GLU A 435 -18.91 -17.41 -10.66
C GLU A 435 -19.28 -17.41 -12.16
N GLY A 436 -18.76 -18.35 -12.91
CA GLY A 436 -19.02 -18.47 -14.34
C GLY A 436 -18.07 -17.72 -15.27
N ASP A 437 -17.09 -16.99 -14.74
CA ASP A 437 -16.07 -16.37 -15.57
C ASP A 437 -15.24 -17.42 -16.34
N PHE A 438 -14.80 -17.06 -17.55
CA PHE A 438 -13.90 -17.86 -18.36
C PHE A 438 -12.51 -17.24 -18.44
N TRP A 439 -11.47 -18.09 -18.42
CA TRP A 439 -10.13 -17.62 -18.72
C TRP A 439 -10.02 -17.09 -20.17
N HIS A 440 -9.31 -15.97 -20.32
CA HIS A 440 -8.90 -15.48 -21.64
C HIS A 440 -7.55 -16.12 -22.00
N GLU A 441 -7.60 -17.31 -22.61
CA GLU A 441 -6.42 -18.17 -22.82
C GLU A 441 -5.30 -17.47 -23.60
N SER A 442 -5.63 -16.78 -24.70
CA SER A 442 -4.62 -16.05 -25.48
C SER A 442 -3.98 -14.90 -24.67
N ARG A 443 -4.75 -14.21 -23.84
CA ARG A 443 -4.24 -13.15 -22.97
C ARG A 443 -3.31 -13.70 -21.88
N ILE A 444 -3.65 -14.83 -21.29
CA ILE A 444 -2.78 -15.52 -20.33
C ILE A 444 -1.47 -15.92 -21.01
N ASN A 445 -1.54 -16.46 -22.22
CA ASN A 445 -0.36 -16.85 -22.99
C ASN A 445 0.54 -15.65 -23.29
N GLU A 446 -0.03 -14.55 -23.76
CA GLU A 446 0.65 -13.27 -24.00
C GLU A 446 1.35 -12.75 -22.73
N LEU A 447 0.57 -12.51 -21.66
CA LEU A 447 1.09 -11.85 -20.45
C LEU A 447 2.04 -12.70 -19.62
N THR A 448 1.98 -14.04 -19.73
CA THR A 448 2.90 -14.94 -19.04
C THR A 448 4.07 -15.40 -19.90
N GLY A 449 3.95 -15.32 -21.23
CA GLY A 449 4.89 -15.92 -22.20
C GLY A 449 5.74 -14.93 -22.97
N ASP A 450 5.16 -13.85 -23.43
CA ASP A 450 5.83 -12.91 -24.31
C ASP A 450 6.88 -12.06 -23.60
N ALA A 451 7.84 -11.55 -24.36
CA ALA A 451 8.89 -10.69 -23.81
C ALA A 451 8.37 -9.28 -23.52
N THR A 452 7.54 -8.77 -24.41
CA THR A 452 7.03 -7.41 -24.40
C THR A 452 5.52 -7.39 -24.60
N ALA A 453 4.89 -6.31 -24.22
CA ALA A 453 3.49 -6.02 -24.54
C ALA A 453 3.35 -4.62 -25.12
N LYS A 454 2.36 -4.44 -25.99
CA LYS A 454 1.96 -3.14 -26.54
C LYS A 454 0.77 -2.59 -25.76
N ALA A 455 0.89 -1.34 -25.31
CA ALA A 455 -0.15 -0.66 -24.56
C ALA A 455 -0.20 0.82 -24.91
N ARG A 456 -1.21 1.53 -24.42
CA ARG A 456 -1.25 3.00 -24.47
C ARG A 456 -2.00 3.55 -23.25
N TYR A 457 -1.60 4.71 -22.79
CA TYR A 457 -2.42 5.51 -21.88
C TYR A 457 -3.53 6.22 -22.66
N MET A 458 -4.56 6.70 -21.96
CA MET A 458 -5.64 7.44 -22.61
C MET A 458 -5.09 8.67 -23.33
N ARG A 459 -5.47 8.83 -24.60
CA ARG A 459 -5.05 9.94 -25.49
C ARG A 459 -3.54 10.01 -25.75
N CYS A 460 -2.82 8.93 -25.57
CA CYS A 460 -1.41 8.79 -25.91
C CYS A 460 -1.22 7.77 -27.03
N ASP A 461 -0.07 7.82 -27.69
CA ASP A 461 0.34 6.82 -28.68
C ASP A 461 0.64 5.48 -28.03
N PHE A 462 0.67 4.42 -28.85
CA PHE A 462 1.08 3.10 -28.39
C PHE A 462 2.57 3.08 -28.08
N PHE A 463 2.91 2.43 -26.96
CA PHE A 463 4.29 2.13 -26.59
C PHE A 463 4.43 0.63 -26.29
N GLU A 464 5.66 0.15 -26.40
CA GLU A 464 6.03 -1.22 -26.07
C GLU A 464 6.87 -1.22 -24.79
N PHE A 465 6.66 -2.21 -23.92
CA PHE A 465 7.41 -2.36 -22.70
C PHE A 465 7.65 -3.82 -22.35
N GLU A 466 8.71 -4.10 -21.58
CA GLU A 466 9.04 -5.46 -21.13
C GLU A 466 8.07 -5.93 -20.04
N LEU A 467 7.60 -7.17 -20.18
CA LEU A 467 6.77 -7.83 -19.19
C LEU A 467 7.67 -8.40 -18.07
N THR A 468 7.69 -7.75 -16.91
CA THR A 468 8.54 -8.11 -15.77
C THR A 468 7.77 -8.72 -14.61
N HIS A 469 6.44 -8.67 -14.66
CA HIS A 469 5.55 -9.09 -13.58
C HIS A 469 5.17 -10.58 -13.66
N LYS A 470 4.71 -11.09 -12.52
CA LYS A 470 3.96 -12.33 -12.38
C LYS A 470 2.55 -11.99 -11.92
N HIS A 471 1.59 -12.83 -12.31
CA HIS A 471 0.20 -12.65 -11.87
C HIS A 471 -0.08 -13.50 -10.64
N LEU A 472 -0.75 -12.88 -9.66
CA LEU A 472 -1.36 -13.52 -8.51
C LEU A 472 -2.84 -13.19 -8.49
N ILE A 473 -3.66 -14.20 -8.71
CA ILE A 473 -5.11 -14.08 -8.63
C ILE A 473 -5.58 -14.85 -7.40
N TYR A 474 -6.52 -14.31 -6.67
CA TYR A 474 -7.17 -15.01 -5.57
C TYR A 474 -8.67 -14.81 -5.61
N GLY A 475 -9.38 -15.92 -5.42
CA GLY A 475 -10.84 -15.96 -5.53
C GLY A 475 -11.45 -17.15 -4.81
N ASN A 476 -12.77 -17.15 -4.76
CA ASN A 476 -13.58 -18.24 -4.20
C ASN A 476 -14.14 -19.15 -5.29
N HIS A 477 -14.21 -18.66 -6.53
CA HIS A 477 -14.73 -19.37 -7.69
C HIS A 477 -13.62 -19.72 -8.67
N ARG A 478 -13.76 -20.83 -9.36
CA ARG A 478 -12.81 -21.30 -10.36
C ARG A 478 -13.30 -20.88 -11.74
N PRO A 479 -12.57 -20.02 -12.45
CA PRO A 479 -12.91 -19.69 -13.83
C PRO A 479 -12.96 -20.95 -14.69
N GLN A 480 -13.79 -20.93 -15.70
CA GLN A 480 -13.92 -22.04 -16.64
C GLN A 480 -12.89 -21.94 -17.77
N ILE A 481 -12.64 -23.06 -18.41
CA ILE A 481 -11.71 -23.17 -19.53
C ILE A 481 -12.51 -23.62 -20.75
N ARG A 482 -12.35 -22.92 -21.87
CA ARG A 482 -12.96 -23.35 -23.13
C ARG A 482 -12.21 -24.52 -23.78
N SER A 483 -10.88 -24.45 -23.68
CA SER A 483 -9.99 -25.49 -24.20
C SER A 483 -8.82 -25.74 -23.25
N ALA A 484 -8.76 -26.90 -22.62
CA ALA A 484 -7.74 -27.24 -21.64
C ALA A 484 -6.42 -27.66 -22.32
N THR A 485 -5.76 -26.72 -23.02
CA THR A 485 -4.47 -26.98 -23.68
C THR A 485 -3.37 -27.23 -22.65
N ASP A 486 -2.35 -28.04 -23.02
CA ASP A 486 -1.21 -28.31 -22.13
C ASP A 486 -0.40 -27.05 -21.84
N ALA A 487 -0.39 -26.08 -22.75
CA ALA A 487 0.18 -24.76 -22.54
C ALA A 487 -0.50 -24.03 -21.37
N LEU A 488 -1.83 -24.01 -21.31
CA LEU A 488 -2.59 -23.37 -20.23
C LEU A 488 -2.41 -24.13 -18.91
N LYS A 489 -2.46 -25.48 -18.94
CA LYS A 489 -2.24 -26.33 -17.76
C LYS A 489 -0.88 -26.09 -17.10
N SER A 490 0.15 -25.90 -17.92
CA SER A 490 1.49 -25.63 -17.40
C SER A 490 1.62 -24.26 -16.72
N ARG A 491 0.82 -23.28 -17.17
CA ARG A 491 0.88 -21.89 -16.69
C ARG A 491 0.14 -21.63 -15.39
N ILE A 492 -1.07 -22.16 -15.23
CA ILE A 492 -1.89 -21.88 -14.06
C ILE A 492 -1.52 -22.83 -12.91
N LYS A 493 -1.06 -22.27 -11.80
CA LYS A 493 -0.77 -23.01 -10.56
C LYS A 493 -1.88 -22.73 -9.56
N LEU A 494 -2.78 -23.71 -9.35
CA LEU A 494 -3.82 -23.60 -8.36
C LEU A 494 -3.26 -23.91 -6.98
N VAL A 495 -3.31 -22.92 -6.10
CA VAL A 495 -2.79 -23.03 -4.73
C VAL A 495 -3.97 -23.08 -3.77
N PRO A 496 -4.20 -24.21 -3.09
CA PRO A 496 -5.36 -24.38 -2.22
C PRO A 496 -5.18 -23.71 -0.86
N PHE A 497 -6.21 -22.98 -0.43
CA PHE A 497 -6.36 -22.47 0.94
C PHE A 497 -7.49 -23.23 1.63
N ARG A 498 -7.13 -24.27 2.39
CA ARG A 498 -8.08 -25.21 3.01
C ARG A 498 -8.47 -24.83 4.43
N ALA A 499 -7.76 -23.90 5.06
CA ALA A 499 -8.08 -23.40 6.38
C ALA A 499 -9.43 -22.66 6.38
N SER A 500 -10.10 -22.64 7.54
CA SER A 500 -11.30 -21.85 7.77
C SER A 500 -11.18 -21.15 9.12
N PHE A 501 -11.35 -19.84 9.11
CA PHE A 501 -11.32 -18.98 10.30
C PHE A 501 -12.69 -18.37 10.61
N VAL A 502 -13.76 -18.97 10.10
CA VAL A 502 -15.14 -18.55 10.40
C VAL A 502 -15.37 -18.60 11.90
N GLY A 503 -15.72 -17.47 12.52
CA GLY A 503 -15.91 -17.34 13.97
C GLY A 503 -14.63 -17.31 14.80
N LYS A 504 -13.45 -17.22 14.13
CA LYS A 504 -12.14 -17.12 14.78
C LYS A 504 -11.32 -15.96 14.20
N GLU A 505 -12.01 -14.97 13.65
CA GLU A 505 -11.38 -13.82 12.99
C GLU A 505 -10.59 -12.98 14.02
N GLN A 506 -9.36 -12.65 13.69
CA GLN A 506 -8.50 -11.73 14.46
C GLN A 506 -8.44 -10.40 13.72
N ILE A 507 -9.11 -9.38 14.24
CA ILE A 507 -9.23 -8.06 13.61
C ILE A 507 -7.86 -7.37 13.52
N ASP A 508 -7.00 -7.57 14.51
CA ASP A 508 -5.67 -6.97 14.64
C ASP A 508 -4.56 -7.76 13.91
N LEU A 509 -4.90 -8.87 13.26
CA LEU A 509 -3.92 -9.69 12.55
C LEU A 509 -3.21 -8.95 11.40
N PRO A 510 -3.90 -8.17 10.54
CA PRO A 510 -3.22 -7.44 9.47
C PRO A 510 -2.16 -6.45 9.99
N GLU A 511 -2.45 -5.75 11.08
CA GLU A 511 -1.52 -4.81 11.72
C GLU A 511 -0.30 -5.55 12.27
N LYS A 512 -0.49 -6.63 13.02
CA LYS A 512 0.59 -7.47 13.56
C LYS A 512 1.51 -8.02 12.46
N LEU A 513 0.93 -8.47 11.37
CA LEU A 513 1.71 -8.97 10.23
C LEU A 513 2.50 -7.84 9.51
N ARG A 514 1.95 -6.62 9.46
CA ARG A 514 2.68 -5.46 8.92
C ARG A 514 3.87 -5.05 9.80
N GLU A 515 3.77 -5.19 11.11
CA GLU A 515 4.91 -4.96 12.02
C GLU A 515 6.07 -5.93 11.72
N GLU A 516 5.76 -7.14 11.27
CA GLU A 516 6.73 -8.16 10.88
C GLU A 516 7.12 -8.12 9.38
N ALA A 517 6.63 -7.14 8.61
CA ALA A 517 6.81 -7.07 7.15
C ALA A 517 8.27 -7.10 6.71
N GLY A 518 9.18 -6.53 7.50
CA GLY A 518 10.62 -6.59 7.22
C GLY A 518 11.18 -8.02 7.28
N PHE A 519 10.75 -8.82 8.27
CA PHE A 519 11.09 -10.24 8.33
C PHE A 519 10.51 -11.01 7.15
N VAL A 520 9.25 -10.73 6.79
CA VAL A 520 8.61 -11.37 5.64
C VAL A 520 9.37 -11.08 4.35
N LEU A 521 9.87 -9.86 4.15
CA LEU A 521 10.73 -9.55 3.01
C LEU A 521 12.04 -10.36 3.05
N GLY A 522 12.67 -10.54 4.21
CA GLY A 522 13.83 -11.42 4.39
C GLY A 522 13.52 -12.87 4.01
N TRP A 523 12.39 -13.39 4.47
CA TRP A 523 11.88 -14.73 4.15
C TRP A 523 11.59 -14.91 2.65
N LEU A 524 11.08 -13.88 1.98
CA LEU A 524 10.88 -13.87 0.53
C LEU A 524 12.22 -13.84 -0.24
N LEU A 525 13.23 -13.13 0.27
CA LEU A 525 14.59 -13.12 -0.31
C LEU A 525 15.24 -14.50 -0.27
N GLU A 526 15.07 -15.25 0.82
CA GLU A 526 15.50 -16.65 0.89
C GLU A 526 14.77 -17.52 -0.15
N GLY A 527 13.46 -17.28 -0.32
CA GLY A 527 12.67 -17.94 -1.36
C GLY A 527 13.17 -17.62 -2.78
N HIS A 528 13.53 -16.37 -3.03
CA HIS A 528 14.12 -15.95 -4.30
C HIS A 528 15.48 -16.60 -4.56
N ALA A 529 16.37 -16.61 -3.57
CA ALA A 529 17.67 -17.24 -3.67
C ALA A 529 17.55 -18.74 -4.02
N PHE A 530 16.61 -19.45 -3.37
CA PHE A 530 16.31 -20.83 -3.70
C PHE A 530 15.78 -20.98 -5.14
N TRP A 531 14.84 -20.13 -5.57
CA TRP A 531 14.31 -20.16 -6.93
C TRP A 531 15.40 -19.96 -7.98
N LEU A 532 16.30 -19.02 -7.74
CA LEU A 532 17.42 -18.75 -8.63
C LEU A 532 18.38 -19.94 -8.69
N ALA A 533 18.76 -20.51 -7.55
CA ALA A 533 19.63 -21.69 -7.46
C ALA A 533 19.00 -22.93 -8.10
N ASN A 534 17.67 -23.04 -8.08
CA ASN A 534 16.92 -24.13 -8.72
C ASN A 534 16.63 -23.89 -10.23
N GLY A 535 17.44 -23.07 -10.90
CA GLY A 535 17.28 -22.77 -12.31
C GLY A 535 15.99 -22.04 -12.65
N ARG A 536 15.50 -21.20 -11.75
CA ARG A 536 14.25 -20.41 -11.85
C ARG A 536 12.99 -21.25 -11.97
N LYS A 537 12.99 -22.46 -11.40
CA LYS A 537 11.84 -23.35 -11.35
C LYS A 537 11.17 -23.29 -9.98
N LEU A 538 9.85 -23.35 -9.97
CA LEU A 538 9.10 -23.52 -8.74
C LEU A 538 9.33 -24.92 -8.15
N PRO A 539 9.34 -25.07 -6.81
CA PRO A 539 9.41 -26.39 -6.19
C PRO A 539 8.15 -27.19 -6.50
N THR A 540 8.28 -28.51 -6.52
CA THR A 540 7.12 -29.39 -6.56
C THR A 540 6.36 -29.30 -5.24
N CYS A 541 5.04 -29.27 -5.29
CA CYS A 541 4.16 -29.29 -4.14
C CYS A 541 2.97 -30.19 -4.47
N LYS A 542 2.78 -31.25 -3.69
CA LYS A 542 1.72 -32.24 -3.92
C LYS A 542 0.34 -31.60 -3.86
N ALA A 543 0.11 -30.70 -2.92
CA ALA A 543 -1.17 -30.00 -2.77
C ALA A 543 -1.51 -29.17 -4.01
N VAL A 544 -0.53 -28.44 -4.55
CA VAL A 544 -0.70 -27.60 -5.77
C VAL A 544 -0.87 -28.46 -7.01
N ALA A 545 -0.09 -29.55 -7.14
CA ALA A 545 -0.20 -30.47 -8.27
C ALA A 545 -1.57 -31.19 -8.29
N ALA A 546 -2.03 -31.68 -7.15
CA ALA A 546 -3.33 -32.34 -7.03
C ALA A 546 -4.47 -31.35 -7.35
N GLU A 547 -4.46 -30.16 -6.75
CA GLU A 547 -5.50 -29.15 -6.96
C GLU A 547 -5.59 -28.72 -8.43
N SER A 548 -4.42 -28.52 -9.09
CA SER A 548 -4.35 -28.17 -10.51
C SER A 548 -4.83 -29.33 -11.39
N SER A 549 -4.39 -30.57 -11.11
CA SER A 549 -4.82 -31.76 -11.86
C SER A 549 -6.33 -31.96 -11.78
N ASP A 550 -6.90 -31.89 -10.56
CA ASP A 550 -8.34 -32.04 -10.33
C ASP A 550 -9.15 -30.98 -11.07
N TYR A 551 -8.65 -29.74 -11.07
CA TYR A 551 -9.30 -28.65 -11.80
C TYR A 551 -9.36 -28.92 -13.30
N PHE A 552 -8.22 -29.24 -13.93
CA PHE A 552 -8.17 -29.49 -15.37
C PHE A 552 -8.90 -30.77 -15.78
N ALA A 553 -8.82 -31.82 -14.96
CA ALA A 553 -9.57 -33.05 -15.19
C ALA A 553 -11.09 -32.82 -15.13
N SER A 554 -11.55 -31.96 -14.20
CA SER A 554 -12.97 -31.64 -14.09
C SER A 554 -13.51 -30.95 -15.35
N GLN A 555 -12.76 -30.02 -15.92
CA GLN A 555 -13.15 -29.30 -17.14
C GLN A 555 -13.21 -30.25 -18.35
N SER A 556 -12.17 -31.04 -18.56
CA SER A 556 -12.06 -32.00 -19.67
C SER A 556 -13.12 -33.10 -19.63
N THR A 557 -13.44 -33.60 -18.41
CA THR A 557 -14.40 -34.70 -18.24
C THR A 557 -15.85 -34.28 -18.51
N ILE A 558 -16.22 -33.05 -18.12
CA ILE A 558 -17.57 -32.53 -18.37
C ILE A 558 -17.76 -32.29 -19.87
N ASP A 559 -16.75 -31.80 -20.59
CA ASP A 559 -16.83 -31.62 -22.04
C ASP A 559 -17.02 -32.95 -22.77
N ALA A 560 -16.25 -33.97 -22.39
CA ALA A 560 -16.39 -35.30 -22.92
C ALA A 560 -17.78 -35.92 -22.63
N TRP A 561 -18.34 -35.69 -21.43
CA TRP A 561 -19.70 -36.15 -21.12
C TRP A 561 -20.76 -35.38 -21.93
N ILE A 562 -20.58 -34.05 -22.08
CA ILE A 562 -21.50 -33.22 -22.90
C ILE A 562 -21.54 -33.74 -24.33
N GLU A 563 -20.36 -33.99 -24.92
CA GLU A 563 -20.25 -34.49 -26.29
C GLU A 563 -20.89 -35.89 -26.46
N ASP A 564 -20.66 -36.80 -25.50
CA ASP A 564 -21.10 -38.20 -25.54
C ASP A 564 -22.59 -38.39 -25.14
N ARG A 565 -23.10 -37.55 -24.23
CA ARG A 565 -24.39 -37.80 -23.56
C ARG A 565 -25.46 -36.73 -23.77
N THR A 566 -25.10 -35.62 -24.42
CA THR A 566 -26.05 -34.52 -24.61
C THR A 566 -26.14 -34.09 -26.06
N VAL A 567 -27.26 -33.48 -26.40
CA VAL A 567 -27.46 -32.83 -27.69
C VAL A 567 -27.78 -31.35 -27.46
N PRO A 568 -27.19 -30.44 -28.26
CA PRO A 568 -27.52 -29.02 -28.20
C PRO A 568 -28.98 -28.81 -28.64
N ALA A 569 -29.65 -27.80 -28.09
CA ALA A 569 -30.95 -27.37 -28.55
C ALA A 569 -30.80 -26.70 -29.94
N ASN A 570 -31.46 -27.25 -30.95
CA ASN A 570 -31.19 -26.90 -32.35
C ASN A 570 -31.75 -25.55 -32.81
N ASN A 571 -32.61 -24.87 -31.99
CA ASN A 571 -33.18 -23.53 -32.27
C ASN A 571 -33.32 -22.69 -31.02
N GLN A 572 -33.24 -21.35 -31.15
CA GLN A 572 -33.46 -20.41 -30.03
C GLN A 572 -34.81 -20.57 -29.31
N GLU A 573 -35.86 -20.90 -30.03
CA GLU A 573 -37.18 -21.18 -29.46
C GLU A 573 -37.22 -22.49 -28.67
N GLN A 574 -36.53 -23.55 -29.14
CA GLN A 574 -36.38 -24.80 -28.38
C GLN A 574 -35.44 -24.67 -27.19
N ALA A 575 -34.45 -23.78 -27.26
CA ALA A 575 -33.56 -23.48 -26.13
C ALA A 575 -34.35 -22.77 -25.01
N ALA A 576 -35.22 -21.84 -25.35
CA ALA A 576 -36.02 -21.08 -24.38
C ALA A 576 -37.07 -21.93 -23.62
N SER A 577 -37.50 -23.07 -24.21
CA SER A 577 -38.54 -23.96 -23.63
C SER A 577 -37.97 -25.17 -22.89
N ASN A 578 -36.75 -25.59 -23.19
CA ASN A 578 -36.12 -26.82 -22.66
C ASN A 578 -35.21 -26.53 -21.47
N TRP A 579 -35.75 -26.60 -20.28
CA TRP A 579 -35.04 -26.49 -19.02
C TRP A 579 -34.91 -27.86 -18.36
N VAL A 580 -33.68 -28.40 -18.31
CA VAL A 580 -33.40 -29.68 -17.66
C VAL A 580 -32.94 -29.45 -16.21
N LEU A 581 -33.37 -30.30 -15.30
CA LEU A 581 -32.95 -30.20 -13.92
C LEU A 581 -31.44 -30.51 -13.81
N MET A 582 -30.74 -29.72 -13.05
CA MET A 582 -29.31 -29.94 -12.75
C MET A 582 -29.08 -31.30 -12.07
N GLY A 583 -30.04 -31.75 -11.29
CA GLY A 583 -30.00 -33.09 -10.64
C GLY A 583 -29.96 -34.22 -11.66
N ASP A 584 -30.84 -34.18 -12.68
CA ASP A 584 -30.94 -35.21 -13.72
C ASP A 584 -29.66 -35.27 -14.56
N LEU A 585 -29.10 -34.09 -14.90
CA LEU A 585 -27.82 -34.00 -15.58
C LEU A 585 -26.68 -34.58 -14.76
N TYR A 586 -26.67 -34.33 -13.45
CA TYR A 586 -25.66 -34.88 -12.56
C TYR A 586 -25.80 -36.38 -12.37
N GLU A 587 -27.00 -36.91 -12.31
CA GLU A 587 -27.27 -38.33 -12.21
C GLU A 587 -26.76 -39.09 -13.46
N ASP A 588 -27.07 -38.59 -14.65
CA ASP A 588 -26.55 -39.17 -15.90
C ASP A 588 -25.02 -39.08 -15.97
N PHE A 589 -24.43 -37.91 -15.65
CA PHE A 589 -22.99 -37.73 -15.56
C PHE A 589 -22.34 -38.70 -14.58
N SER A 590 -22.92 -38.84 -13.40
CA SER A 590 -22.41 -39.75 -12.38
C SER A 590 -22.49 -41.21 -12.84
N GLY A 591 -23.60 -41.60 -13.47
CA GLY A 591 -23.77 -42.92 -14.09
C GLY A 591 -22.77 -43.16 -15.21
N TRP A 592 -22.53 -42.15 -16.07
CA TRP A 592 -21.58 -42.23 -17.17
C TRP A 592 -20.14 -42.44 -16.68
N LYS A 593 -19.73 -41.71 -15.61
CA LYS A 593 -18.43 -41.88 -14.96
C LYS A 593 -18.26 -43.27 -14.33
N LYS A 594 -19.26 -43.73 -13.56
CA LYS A 594 -19.23 -45.04 -12.91
C LYS A 594 -19.11 -46.19 -13.95
N ARG A 595 -19.81 -46.12 -15.10
CA ARG A 595 -19.69 -47.10 -16.19
C ARG A 595 -18.27 -47.16 -16.77
N ARG A 596 -17.50 -46.08 -16.69
CA ARG A 596 -16.09 -46.01 -17.11
C ARG A 596 -15.10 -46.37 -16.00
N GLY A 597 -15.58 -46.82 -14.83
CA GLY A 597 -14.73 -47.14 -13.69
C GLY A 597 -14.09 -45.95 -13.02
N GLU A 598 -14.62 -44.73 -13.27
CA GLU A 598 -14.07 -43.50 -12.76
C GLU A 598 -14.98 -42.91 -11.68
N SER A 599 -14.40 -42.19 -10.70
CA SER A 599 -15.18 -41.47 -9.68
C SER A 599 -15.78 -40.18 -10.27
N PRO A 600 -17.10 -39.90 -10.05
CA PRO A 600 -17.70 -38.66 -10.50
C PRO A 600 -17.24 -37.48 -9.65
N LEU A 601 -17.31 -36.27 -10.23
CA LEU A 601 -17.16 -35.03 -9.48
C LEU A 601 -18.26 -34.91 -8.42
N SER A 602 -18.04 -34.10 -7.39
CA SER A 602 -19.12 -33.74 -6.48
C SER A 602 -20.21 -32.95 -7.22
N GLN A 603 -21.45 -33.09 -6.77
CA GLN A 603 -22.59 -32.40 -7.36
C GLN A 603 -22.41 -30.86 -7.39
N VAL A 604 -21.74 -30.30 -6.39
CA VAL A 604 -21.43 -28.88 -6.34
C VAL A 604 -20.48 -28.48 -7.44
N ARG A 605 -19.38 -29.19 -7.64
CA ARG A 605 -18.39 -28.94 -8.70
C ARG A 605 -18.97 -29.12 -10.10
N PHE A 606 -19.81 -30.15 -10.29
CA PHE A 606 -20.54 -30.36 -11.53
C PHE A 606 -21.46 -29.17 -11.84
N ALA A 607 -22.26 -28.75 -10.86
CA ALA A 607 -23.18 -27.64 -11.01
C ALA A 607 -22.45 -26.32 -11.31
N GLU A 608 -21.32 -26.03 -10.66
CA GLU A 608 -20.48 -24.86 -10.95
C GLU A 608 -20.00 -24.86 -12.41
N SER A 609 -19.50 -25.99 -12.88
CA SER A 609 -19.02 -26.12 -14.26
C SER A 609 -20.16 -25.99 -15.29
N MET A 610 -21.35 -26.51 -14.99
CA MET A 610 -22.50 -26.39 -15.87
C MET A 610 -23.06 -24.98 -15.93
N LYS A 611 -23.09 -24.25 -14.81
CA LYS A 611 -23.53 -22.85 -14.74
C LYS A 611 -22.70 -21.90 -15.59
N GLY A 612 -21.42 -22.16 -15.74
CA GLY A 612 -20.58 -21.35 -16.57
C GLY A 612 -20.64 -21.68 -18.07
N LYS A 613 -21.13 -22.86 -18.43
CA LYS A 613 -21.26 -23.29 -19.83
C LYS A 613 -22.65 -22.97 -20.39
N TYR A 614 -23.66 -22.93 -19.55
CA TYR A 614 -25.06 -22.84 -19.92
C TYR A 614 -25.81 -21.87 -19.04
N GLU A 615 -26.84 -21.22 -19.59
CA GLU A 615 -27.76 -20.41 -18.83
C GLU A 615 -28.48 -21.25 -17.77
N THR A 616 -28.57 -20.75 -16.54
CA THR A 616 -29.20 -21.45 -15.43
C THR A 616 -30.23 -20.57 -14.73
N LYS A 617 -31.32 -21.18 -14.25
CA LYS A 617 -32.34 -20.50 -13.43
C LYS A 617 -32.70 -21.35 -12.20
N LYS A 618 -33.14 -20.67 -11.14
CA LYS A 618 -33.74 -21.31 -9.98
C LYS A 618 -35.27 -21.29 -10.13
N SER A 619 -35.86 -22.47 -10.39
CA SER A 619 -37.31 -22.66 -10.44
C SER A 619 -37.60 -24.12 -10.12
N ASN A 620 -38.15 -24.44 -8.95
CA ASN A 620 -38.28 -25.79 -8.43
C ASN A 620 -36.99 -26.64 -8.60
N GLY A 621 -35.89 -26.12 -8.11
CA GLY A 621 -34.50 -26.66 -8.32
C GLY A 621 -33.69 -25.81 -9.30
N SER A 622 -32.40 -26.08 -9.38
CA SER A 622 -31.51 -25.45 -10.38
C SER A 622 -31.75 -26.13 -11.74
N ARG A 623 -32.01 -25.36 -12.79
CA ARG A 623 -32.26 -25.84 -14.15
C ARG A 623 -31.25 -25.26 -15.13
N VAL A 624 -30.91 -26.02 -16.16
CA VAL A 624 -29.97 -25.67 -17.24
C VAL A 624 -30.72 -25.56 -18.54
N CYS A 625 -30.42 -24.53 -19.34
CA CYS A 625 -30.98 -24.28 -20.65
C CYS A 625 -29.99 -24.64 -21.76
N GLY A 626 -30.49 -25.02 -22.93
CA GLY A 626 -29.67 -25.18 -24.13
C GLY A 626 -29.07 -26.57 -24.38
N ILE A 627 -29.30 -27.54 -23.47
CA ILE A 627 -28.89 -28.94 -23.67
C ILE A 627 -30.02 -29.89 -23.31
N ARG A 628 -29.96 -31.10 -23.89
CA ARG A 628 -30.83 -32.22 -23.53
C ARG A 628 -29.98 -33.48 -23.43
N LEU A 629 -30.36 -34.40 -22.52
CA LEU A 629 -29.80 -35.73 -22.50
C LEU A 629 -30.20 -36.47 -23.77
N GLN A 630 -29.28 -37.21 -24.37
CA GLN A 630 -29.60 -38.14 -25.45
C GLN A 630 -30.48 -39.23 -24.87
N CYS A 631 -31.69 -39.43 -25.42
CA CYS A 631 -32.45 -40.63 -25.15
C CYS A 631 -31.69 -41.81 -25.72
N VAL A 632 -31.13 -42.63 -24.85
CA VAL A 632 -30.69 -43.97 -25.27
C VAL A 632 -31.96 -44.78 -25.52
N THR A 633 -32.41 -44.78 -26.75
CA THR A 633 -33.40 -45.76 -27.17
C THR A 633 -32.75 -47.12 -26.95
N THR A 634 -33.13 -47.77 -25.87
CA THR A 634 -32.71 -49.16 -25.63
C THR A 634 -33.24 -49.97 -26.82
N TYR A 635 -32.34 -50.66 -27.51
CA TYR A 635 -32.63 -51.61 -28.59
C TYR A 635 -33.48 -52.81 -28.10
N ALA A 636 -34.23 -52.70 -27.01
CA ALA A 636 -35.11 -53.70 -26.43
C ALA A 636 -36.57 -53.61 -26.98
N ALA A 637 -36.86 -52.63 -27.88
CA ALA A 637 -38.21 -52.51 -28.45
C ALA A 637 -38.30 -53.05 -29.92
N PHE A 638 -37.28 -53.76 -30.38
CA PHE A 638 -37.28 -54.32 -31.73
C PHE A 638 -37.35 -55.85 -31.77
N ILE A 639 -37.70 -56.54 -30.66
CA ILE A 639 -37.83 -58.01 -30.62
C ILE A 639 -39.29 -58.46 -30.33
N GLU A 640 -40.28 -57.58 -30.37
CA GLU A 640 -41.70 -57.98 -30.19
C GLU A 640 -42.59 -57.52 -31.34
N ALA A 641 -42.21 -57.80 -32.60
CA ALA A 641 -43.11 -57.65 -33.73
C ALA A 641 -42.66 -58.50 -34.92
N ASP A 642 -42.49 -59.80 -34.73
CA ASP A 642 -42.46 -60.77 -35.84
C ASP A 642 -43.04 -62.13 -35.35
N ASP A 643 -44.30 -62.15 -34.95
CA ASP A 643 -45.17 -63.33 -35.00
C ASP A 643 -46.09 -63.21 -36.19
N TYR A 644 -45.58 -63.54 -37.35
CA TYR A 644 -46.43 -63.89 -38.48
C TYR A 644 -46.60 -65.41 -38.46
N GLU A 645 -47.85 -65.82 -38.09
CA GLU A 645 -48.38 -67.15 -38.41
C GLU A 645 -48.27 -67.42 -39.88
N ILE A 646 -47.63 -68.55 -40.21
CA ILE A 646 -47.73 -69.19 -41.56
C ILE A 646 -48.77 -70.29 -41.43
N ASP A 647 -49.95 -70.03 -41.95
CA ASP A 647 -50.95 -71.09 -42.25
C ASP A 647 -50.62 -71.75 -43.56
N PHE A 648 -50.81 -73.12 -43.58
CA PHE A 648 -50.75 -74.00 -44.71
C PHE A 648 -51.95 -73.87 -45.61
#